data_1d6b2a24012d418fca638b7cc18d3d5a
#
_entry.id   1d6b2a24012d418fca638b7cc18d3d5a
#
_cell.length_a   1.000
_cell.length_b   1.000
_cell.length_c   1.000
_cell.angle_alpha   90.00
_cell.angle_beta   90.00
_cell.angle_gamma   90.00
#
_symmetry.space_group_name_H-M   'P 1'
#
loop_
_entity.id
_entity.type
_entity.pdbx_description
1 polymer ?
#
loop_
_entity_poly.entity_id
_entity_poly.type
_entity_poly.pdbx_seq_one_letter_code
_entity_poly.pdbx_strand_id
1 'polypeptide(L)'
;MKNTHQDKGRLEQRCYGYWSSLFALLALFSAPLAFAQQTDEEKGIDQGNYNFKQSVEFGGRITSISGDLQTYNTLVNLHEGPRLLNFTTEMRSLDQHGTILDRLYFSNFGYGGDPNVVSVLRVSKNKWYMFNAMFRHDENFWDYSRLANPFNPAPPPANAPAGFNPVVNAPATLANTQIVGLSPHYMNTRRNMQNYGVTILPDSKIRLRLGYDHNTNVGPAFNTIHEGTEQFLFQNLSSTITQYRLGVDFRFLPRTNISYDQIWSYYKTDPGSIDQNQQFNVGTGFPLLDLGLSWNGPPCNPAFQPGGTVTPTCNAFYSYNSHWRSRLNAPTEQISLQSNFIPSLQLSGKYSYTGSDLNVSDYQQTFDGRSRNNLSNYQEFGPIQGRHVASYGDLGASWQITHDFSLVDSFHYGNWNEPAQYVSNQCSFFSTSLIASPVAFVPTATLPTSSCATPPGLSTGTPTHASGSSPDILVNLDSNFLKQQIITNLIEGQAQISPKFGAYFGYRYTHRVIADDFYNTQNAIYFPNNAARGNCALVGGILPDGCTQNPDGSISFQTPNPTFEPASSTIITSNSTVLGLWVKPMPHLSINVDADLGSADNTFTRLAPRNYQEYRARVQYRAAAWLNLSAYFRTTEGQNPVVDVNGAQHNRNGGFSLSITPSEKLSAQFGYNYTNIASDLFICFTSSQAQPGLPACPGLPGLVQQFSSYHSTINTGFIDVLWTPVNRLSLEVGANLSGVSGSELNLNPLSPIATAPTGSLNSAWYQPYGSVSYHFAKQWTGRARWDYYGYHEDSNSSYQDFYAPRNFRANLITLSVRFAF
;
A
#
# COMPACT_ATOMS: atom_id res chain seq x y z
N MET A 1 3.01 -41.93 0.72
CA MET A 1 2.52 -41.78 -0.66
C MET A 1 2.48 -40.32 -0.98
N LYS A 2 3.12 -39.95 -2.06
CA LYS A 2 3.18 -38.61 -2.63
C LYS A 2 1.78 -38.11 -2.93
N ASN A 3 1.46 -36.88 -2.56
CA ASN A 3 0.61 -36.06 -3.40
C ASN A 3 0.98 -34.60 -3.23
N THR A 4 1.60 -34.13 -4.26
CA THR A 4 1.68 -32.76 -4.71
C THR A 4 0.30 -32.27 -5.02
N HIS A 5 -0.11 -31.17 -4.40
CA HIS A 5 -0.98 -30.20 -5.04
C HIS A 5 -0.50 -28.81 -4.71
N GLN A 6 0.16 -28.30 -5.71
CA GLN A 6 0.31 -26.88 -5.99
C GLN A 6 -1.04 -26.29 -6.35
N ASP A 7 -1.21 -25.07 -5.90
CA ASP A 7 -1.52 -23.97 -6.77
C ASP A 7 -2.90 -23.34 -6.78
N LYS A 8 -2.79 -22.06 -6.61
CA LYS A 8 -3.42 -20.91 -7.27
C LYS A 8 -4.57 -20.27 -6.51
N GLY A 9 -4.29 -19.18 -6.05
CA GLY A 9 -4.33 -17.81 -6.39
C GLY A 9 -5.49 -17.06 -5.84
N ARG A 10 -5.33 -15.88 -5.37
CA ARG A 10 -5.57 -14.50 -5.77
C ARG A 10 -6.72 -13.78 -5.08
N LEU A 11 -6.73 -12.61 -4.83
CA LEU A 11 -6.57 -11.18 -4.99
C LEU A 11 -7.66 -10.47 -4.18
N GLU A 12 -7.73 -9.28 -3.89
CA GLU A 12 -7.40 -7.89 -4.13
C GLU A 12 -7.89 -7.00 -2.97
N GLN A 13 -7.46 -5.95 -2.86
CA GLN A 13 -7.14 -4.56 -2.99
C GLN A 13 -8.17 -3.62 -2.37
N ARG A 14 -7.74 -2.74 -1.62
CA ARG A 14 -7.78 -1.29 -1.49
C ARG A 14 -8.04 -0.81 -0.08
N CYS A 15 -7.04 -0.23 0.46
CA CYS A 15 -6.98 0.93 1.35
C CYS A 15 -5.76 0.85 2.26
N TYR A 16 -4.56 1.02 1.71
CA TYR A 16 -3.35 1.23 2.52
C TYR A 16 -2.42 2.24 1.86
N GLY A 17 -2.89 3.48 1.78
CA GLY A 17 -2.08 4.60 1.26
C GLY A 17 -1.15 5.27 2.27
N TYR A 18 -1.23 4.96 3.55
CA TYR A 18 -0.52 5.74 4.58
C TYR A 18 0.54 4.99 5.38
N TRP A 19 0.53 3.67 5.41
CA TRP A 19 1.52 2.87 6.14
C TRP A 19 2.78 2.53 5.34
N SER A 20 2.68 2.48 4.02
CA SER A 20 3.82 2.23 3.14
C SER A 20 4.85 3.35 3.13
N SER A 21 4.46 4.58 3.43
CA SER A 21 5.37 5.73 3.46
C SER A 21 6.28 5.73 4.68
N LEU A 22 5.85 5.18 5.81
CA LEU A 22 6.65 5.12 7.02
C LEU A 22 7.71 4.02 6.94
N PHE A 23 7.36 2.88 6.36
CA PHE A 23 8.30 1.78 6.15
C PHE A 23 9.28 2.05 5.00
N ALA A 24 8.87 2.77 3.97
CA ALA A 24 9.79 3.21 2.91
C ALA A 24 10.84 4.20 3.42
N LEU A 25 10.52 5.01 4.43
CA LEU A 25 11.51 5.88 5.09
C LEU A 25 12.51 5.07 5.94
N LEU A 26 12.07 4.05 6.66
CA LEU A 26 12.96 3.17 7.42
C LEU A 26 13.84 2.29 6.50
N ALA A 27 13.29 1.82 5.38
CA ALA A 27 14.07 1.06 4.40
C ALA A 27 15.09 1.92 3.62
N LEU A 28 14.84 3.23 3.47
CA LEU A 28 15.80 4.15 2.86
C LEU A 28 16.99 4.46 3.78
N PHE A 29 16.86 4.27 5.09
CA PHE A 29 17.95 4.46 6.04
C PHE A 29 18.76 3.18 6.34
N SER A 30 18.28 2.02 5.95
CA SER A 30 18.99 0.75 6.12
C SER A 30 19.85 0.35 4.91
N ALA A 31 19.91 1.16 3.87
CA ALA A 31 20.95 0.99 2.88
C ALA A 31 22.28 1.37 3.56
N PRO A 32 23.20 0.45 3.81
CA PRO A 32 24.55 0.85 4.18
C PRO A 32 25.03 1.72 3.03
N LEU A 33 25.27 3.00 3.30
CA LEU A 33 26.12 3.82 2.45
C LEU A 33 27.50 3.15 2.52
N ALA A 34 27.67 2.12 1.71
CA ALA A 34 28.99 1.60 1.41
C ALA A 34 29.73 2.71 0.66
N PHE A 35 30.23 3.69 1.42
CA PHE A 35 31.32 4.48 0.94
C PHE A 35 32.46 3.49 0.68
N ALA A 36 32.63 3.16 -0.58
CA ALA A 36 33.82 2.48 -1.02
C ALA A 36 35.00 3.36 -0.57
N GLN A 37 35.65 2.97 0.53
CA GLN A 37 37.01 3.42 0.73
C GLN A 37 37.75 3.08 -0.56
N GLN A 38 38.32 4.07 -1.21
CA GLN A 38 39.34 3.88 -2.19
C GLN A 38 40.53 3.21 -1.50
N THR A 39 40.45 1.91 -1.31
CA THR A 39 41.63 1.08 -1.32
C THR A 39 42.27 1.26 -2.70
N ASP A 40 43.53 1.27 -2.83
CA ASP A 40 44.28 1.34 -4.08
C ASP A 40 43.42 0.80 -5.22
N GLU A 41 43.02 1.66 -6.18
CA GLU A 41 42.07 1.29 -7.23
C GLU A 41 42.50 -0.08 -7.75
N GLU A 42 41.65 -1.06 -7.58
CA GLU A 42 41.87 -2.38 -8.14
C GLU A 42 42.12 -2.18 -9.62
N LYS A 43 43.37 -2.24 -10.06
CA LYS A 43 43.75 -1.87 -11.43
C LYS A 43 43.12 -2.78 -12.47
N GLY A 44 42.57 -3.91 -12.00
CA GLY A 44 42.07 -4.94 -12.87
C GLY A 44 43.20 -5.65 -13.62
N ILE A 45 42.82 -6.59 -14.47
CA ILE A 45 43.72 -7.38 -15.28
C ILE A 45 43.42 -7.05 -16.75
N ASP A 46 44.47 -6.64 -17.46
CA ASP A 46 44.39 -6.41 -18.90
C ASP A 46 44.52 -7.75 -19.63
N GLN A 47 43.48 -8.08 -20.40
CA GLN A 47 43.43 -9.27 -21.23
C GLN A 47 42.97 -8.90 -22.64
N GLY A 48 43.88 -9.00 -23.59
CA GLY A 48 43.63 -8.48 -24.95
C GLY A 48 43.35 -6.97 -24.94
N ASN A 49 42.26 -6.56 -25.58
CA ASN A 49 41.87 -5.15 -25.63
C ASN A 49 40.98 -4.71 -24.45
N TYR A 50 40.88 -5.49 -23.38
CA TYR A 50 39.97 -5.20 -22.28
C TYR A 50 40.68 -5.25 -20.94
N ASN A 51 40.27 -4.31 -20.07
CA ASN A 51 40.60 -4.36 -18.66
C ASN A 51 39.40 -4.98 -17.92
N PHE A 52 39.67 -5.99 -17.10
CA PHE A 52 38.69 -6.74 -16.30
C PHE A 52 38.90 -6.45 -14.82
N LYS A 53 37.81 -6.08 -14.15
CA LYS A 53 37.74 -5.99 -12.70
C LYS A 53 36.66 -6.94 -12.21
N GLN A 54 36.94 -7.72 -11.22
CA GLN A 54 35.97 -8.64 -10.63
C GLN A 54 36.06 -8.64 -9.12
N SER A 55 34.92 -8.69 -8.47
CA SER A 55 34.83 -8.87 -7.02
C SER A 55 33.74 -9.88 -6.71
N VAL A 56 34.05 -10.84 -5.87
CA VAL A 56 33.11 -11.86 -5.37
C VAL A 56 33.22 -11.91 -3.86
N GLU A 57 32.09 -11.73 -3.16
CA GLU A 57 32.03 -11.90 -1.72
C GLU A 57 31.03 -13.00 -1.39
N PHE A 58 31.50 -14.07 -0.81
CA PHE A 58 30.69 -15.19 -0.37
C PHE A 58 30.89 -15.45 1.11
N GLY A 59 29.89 -15.99 1.77
CA GLY A 59 29.95 -16.24 3.19
C GLY A 59 28.78 -17.04 3.71
N GLY A 60 28.55 -16.94 4.99
CA GLY A 60 27.45 -17.56 5.68
C GLY A 60 26.94 -16.69 6.82
N ARG A 61 25.69 -16.86 7.14
CA ARG A 61 25.02 -16.19 8.26
C ARG A 61 24.57 -17.21 9.28
N ILE A 62 24.75 -16.87 10.55
CA ILE A 62 24.25 -17.59 11.71
C ILE A 62 23.29 -16.65 12.41
N THR A 63 22.11 -17.14 12.79
CA THR A 63 21.08 -16.36 13.45
C THR A 63 20.69 -16.99 14.77
N SER A 64 20.44 -16.13 15.77
CA SER A 64 19.84 -16.53 17.05
C SER A 64 18.72 -15.57 17.35
N ILE A 65 17.50 -16.08 17.37
CA ILE A 65 16.28 -15.29 17.51
C ILE A 65 15.58 -15.74 18.78
N SER A 66 15.12 -14.79 19.58
CA SER A 66 14.30 -15.00 20.77
C SER A 66 13.13 -14.03 20.80
N GLY A 67 11.99 -14.48 21.29
CA GLY A 67 10.73 -13.71 21.30
C GLY A 67 9.85 -14.03 20.09
N ASP A 68 9.09 -13.06 19.61
CA ASP A 68 8.12 -13.25 18.53
C ASP A 68 8.83 -13.39 17.17
N LEU A 69 8.86 -14.61 16.66
CA LEU A 69 9.48 -14.94 15.39
C LEU A 69 8.73 -14.30 14.19
N GLN A 70 7.45 -14.13 14.30
CA GLN A 70 6.61 -13.61 13.23
C GLN A 70 6.88 -12.11 13.04
N THR A 71 6.99 -11.37 14.13
CA THR A 71 7.40 -9.96 14.07
C THR A 71 8.83 -9.82 13.55
N TYR A 72 9.74 -10.72 13.93
CA TYR A 72 11.09 -10.75 13.35
C TYR A 72 11.04 -10.97 11.83
N ASN A 73 10.29 -11.95 11.36
CA ASN A 73 10.15 -12.20 9.92
C ASN A 73 9.49 -11.02 9.19
N THR A 74 8.54 -10.35 9.82
CA THR A 74 7.88 -9.16 9.25
C THR A 74 8.85 -7.98 9.11
N LEU A 75 9.72 -7.75 10.09
CA LEU A 75 10.56 -6.56 10.13
C LEU A 75 11.98 -6.77 9.60
N VAL A 76 12.51 -7.97 9.69
CA VAL A 76 13.90 -8.30 9.36
C VAL A 76 14.03 -9.37 8.29
N ASN A 77 13.41 -10.52 8.49
CA ASN A 77 13.36 -11.66 7.56
C ASN A 77 14.73 -12.15 7.04
N LEU A 78 15.76 -12.08 7.87
CA LEU A 78 17.12 -12.53 7.54
C LEU A 78 17.39 -13.87 8.20
N HIS A 79 17.59 -14.92 7.40
CA HIS A 79 17.77 -16.27 7.88
C HIS A 79 19.23 -16.73 7.80
N GLU A 80 19.53 -17.84 8.46
CA GLU A 80 20.82 -18.49 8.44
C GLU A 80 21.13 -19.16 7.09
N GLY A 81 22.39 -19.53 6.87
CA GLY A 81 22.84 -20.31 5.74
C GLY A 81 23.87 -19.61 4.84
N PRO A 82 24.32 -20.30 3.76
CA PRO A 82 25.30 -19.76 2.84
C PRO A 82 24.75 -18.58 2.04
N ARG A 83 25.61 -17.62 1.70
CA ARG A 83 25.25 -16.38 0.99
C ARG A 83 26.29 -16.03 -0.06
N LEU A 84 25.81 -15.63 -1.25
CA LEU A 84 26.56 -14.81 -2.17
C LEU A 84 26.18 -13.36 -1.90
N LEU A 85 27.00 -12.69 -1.08
CA LEU A 85 26.70 -11.35 -0.58
C LEU A 85 26.84 -10.29 -1.65
N ASN A 86 27.88 -10.40 -2.48
CA ASN A 86 28.11 -9.47 -3.58
C ASN A 86 28.89 -10.18 -4.70
N PHE A 87 28.53 -9.86 -5.92
CA PHE A 87 29.30 -10.20 -7.10
C PHE A 87 29.26 -9.02 -8.07
N THR A 88 30.43 -8.54 -8.47
CA THR A 88 30.56 -7.49 -9.47
C THR A 88 31.58 -7.87 -10.53
N THR A 89 31.29 -7.58 -11.77
CA THR A 89 32.22 -7.70 -12.88
C THR A 89 32.13 -6.44 -13.73
N GLU A 90 33.25 -5.83 -13.98
CA GLU A 90 33.40 -4.72 -14.89
C GLU A 90 34.41 -5.10 -15.99
N MET A 91 34.03 -4.87 -17.21
CA MET A 91 34.90 -5.01 -18.37
C MET A 91 34.89 -3.72 -19.17
N ARG A 92 36.04 -3.18 -19.49
CA ARG A 92 36.19 -1.93 -20.21
C ARG A 92 37.25 -2.06 -21.32
N SER A 93 36.87 -1.70 -22.53
CA SER A 93 37.82 -1.64 -23.65
C SER A 93 38.86 -0.56 -23.41
N LEU A 94 40.12 -0.87 -23.65
CA LEU A 94 41.26 0.01 -23.44
C LEU A 94 41.32 1.13 -24.48
N ASP A 95 40.95 0.84 -25.70
CA ASP A 95 40.97 1.78 -26.83
C ASP A 95 39.60 2.35 -27.20
N GLN A 96 38.53 1.95 -26.50
CA GLN A 96 37.15 2.29 -26.77
C GLN A 96 36.65 1.82 -28.16
N HIS A 97 37.30 0.83 -28.73
CA HIS A 97 36.98 0.24 -30.02
C HIS A 97 36.74 -1.29 -29.91
N GLY A 98 36.17 -1.74 -28.81
CA GLY A 98 35.78 -3.14 -28.64
C GLY A 98 34.93 -3.67 -29.79
N THR A 99 35.09 -4.92 -30.18
CA THR A 99 34.39 -5.50 -31.34
C THR A 99 32.87 -5.49 -31.13
N ILE A 100 32.41 -5.96 -29.97
CA ILE A 100 30.98 -6.10 -29.67
C ILE A 100 30.53 -5.04 -28.65
N LEU A 101 31.32 -4.76 -27.62
CA LEU A 101 31.04 -3.84 -26.53
C LEU A 101 32.29 -3.10 -26.10
N ASP A 102 32.13 -1.92 -25.52
CA ASP A 102 33.20 -1.11 -24.94
C ASP A 102 33.17 -1.15 -23.40
N ARG A 103 31.99 -1.33 -22.85
CA ARG A 103 31.78 -1.49 -21.39
C ARG A 103 30.75 -2.55 -21.08
N LEU A 104 31.06 -3.38 -20.11
CA LEU A 104 30.13 -4.27 -19.44
C LEU A 104 30.24 -4.05 -17.93
N TYR A 105 29.12 -3.90 -17.29
CA TYR A 105 29.00 -3.90 -15.84
C TYR A 105 27.92 -4.88 -15.43
N PHE A 106 28.28 -5.83 -14.61
CA PHE A 106 27.33 -6.73 -13.98
C PHE A 106 27.51 -6.67 -12.47
N SER A 107 26.43 -6.53 -11.75
CA SER A 107 26.43 -6.64 -10.30
C SER A 107 25.27 -7.51 -9.82
N ASN A 108 25.52 -8.20 -8.75
CA ASN A 108 24.56 -9.06 -8.10
C ASN A 108 24.70 -8.95 -6.58
N PHE A 109 23.58 -8.97 -5.88
CA PHE A 109 23.50 -8.81 -4.45
C PHE A 109 22.37 -9.65 -3.87
N GLY A 110 22.58 -10.26 -2.71
CA GLY A 110 21.54 -10.87 -1.88
C GLY A 110 21.18 -12.33 -2.22
N TYR A 111 21.95 -13.04 -3.03
CA TYR A 111 21.69 -14.45 -3.31
C TYR A 111 21.97 -15.36 -2.11
N GLY A 112 21.10 -16.33 -1.89
CA GLY A 112 21.25 -17.34 -0.84
C GLY A 112 20.12 -17.31 0.20
N GLY A 113 18.95 -16.71 -0.15
CA GLY A 113 17.76 -16.69 0.69
C GLY A 113 17.59 -15.40 1.50
N ASP A 114 18.20 -14.30 1.07
CA ASP A 114 17.83 -12.98 1.56
C ASP A 114 16.52 -12.51 0.91
N PRO A 115 15.66 -11.75 1.61
CA PRO A 115 14.35 -11.34 1.09
C PRO A 115 14.45 -10.38 -0.10
N ASN A 116 15.63 -9.79 -0.30
CA ASN A 116 15.88 -8.86 -1.39
C ASN A 116 17.08 -9.31 -2.21
N VAL A 117 16.85 -9.53 -3.49
CA VAL A 117 17.88 -9.89 -4.46
C VAL A 117 17.86 -8.90 -5.61
N VAL A 118 19.01 -8.37 -5.99
CA VAL A 118 19.12 -7.44 -7.10
C VAL A 118 20.26 -7.85 -8.02
N SER A 119 19.98 -7.94 -9.31
CA SER A 119 20.98 -8.13 -10.36
C SER A 119 20.86 -7.00 -11.38
N VAL A 120 21.96 -6.40 -11.74
CA VAL A 120 22.03 -5.31 -12.72
C VAL A 120 23.06 -5.67 -13.78
N LEU A 121 22.67 -5.59 -15.03
CA LEU A 121 23.55 -5.72 -16.19
C LEU A 121 23.49 -4.43 -17.01
N ARG A 122 24.64 -3.85 -17.30
CA ARG A 122 24.78 -2.72 -18.23
C ARG A 122 25.83 -3.06 -19.26
N VAL A 123 25.47 -2.93 -20.51
CA VAL A 123 26.36 -3.14 -21.65
C VAL A 123 26.27 -1.93 -22.56
N SER A 124 27.38 -1.43 -23.01
CA SER A 124 27.37 -0.33 -23.97
C SER A 124 28.49 -0.48 -25.01
N LYS A 125 28.16 -0.04 -26.21
CA LYS A 125 29.10 0.20 -27.29
C LYS A 125 29.00 1.66 -27.71
N ASN A 126 30.10 2.35 -27.57
CA ASN A 126 30.24 3.79 -27.87
C ASN A 126 29.45 4.18 -29.12
N LYS A 127 28.62 5.24 -29.07
CA LYS A 127 27.78 5.78 -30.15
C LYS A 127 26.73 4.84 -30.76
N TRP A 128 26.78 3.55 -30.48
CA TRP A 128 25.87 2.57 -31.11
C TRP A 128 24.69 2.18 -30.25
N TYR A 129 24.98 1.68 -29.05
CA TYR A 129 23.89 1.24 -28.17
C TYR A 129 24.30 1.26 -26.70
N MET A 130 23.28 1.39 -25.88
CA MET A 130 23.33 1.14 -24.44
C MET A 130 22.21 0.17 -24.08
N PHE A 131 22.58 -0.93 -23.46
CA PHE A 131 21.64 -1.91 -22.91
C PHE A 131 21.73 -1.91 -21.42
N ASN A 132 20.60 -1.90 -20.73
CA ASN A 132 20.49 -2.11 -19.30
C ASN A 132 19.44 -3.17 -19.03
N ALA A 133 19.75 -4.05 -18.08
CA ALA A 133 18.83 -5.01 -17.53
C ALA A 133 18.91 -4.99 -16.02
N MET A 134 17.77 -5.10 -15.37
CA MET A 134 17.66 -5.24 -13.93
C MET A 134 16.70 -6.36 -13.63
N PHE A 135 17.11 -7.23 -12.74
CA PHE A 135 16.22 -8.17 -12.07
C PHE A 135 16.24 -7.87 -10.58
N ARG A 136 15.06 -7.79 -10.00
CA ARG A 136 14.90 -7.64 -8.56
C ARG A 136 13.85 -8.61 -8.06
N HIS A 137 14.18 -9.30 -6.99
CA HIS A 137 13.27 -10.14 -6.23
C HIS A 137 13.12 -9.56 -4.84
N ASP A 138 11.89 -9.33 -4.43
CA ASP A 138 11.53 -8.88 -3.09
C ASP A 138 10.56 -9.91 -2.49
N GLU A 139 10.84 -10.32 -1.27
CA GLU A 139 9.94 -11.14 -0.47
C GLU A 139 9.52 -10.34 0.76
N ASN A 140 8.22 -10.02 0.83
CA ASN A 140 7.64 -9.30 1.95
C ASN A 140 6.85 -10.28 2.79
N PHE A 141 7.24 -10.39 4.04
CA PHE A 141 6.55 -11.22 5.02
C PHE A 141 5.75 -10.33 5.97
N TRP A 142 4.48 -10.67 6.17
CA TRP A 142 3.60 -10.00 7.12
C TRP A 142 2.89 -11.05 7.95
N ASP A 143 2.87 -10.87 9.25
CA ASP A 143 2.18 -11.75 10.17
C ASP A 143 1.23 -10.96 11.06
N TYR A 144 0.00 -11.47 11.18
CA TYR A 144 -1.04 -10.92 12.06
C TYR A 144 -1.09 -11.65 13.40
N SER A 145 0.01 -12.18 13.86
CA SER A 145 0.09 -12.91 15.14
C SER A 145 -0.41 -12.11 16.33
N ARG A 146 -0.47 -10.78 16.19
CA ARG A 146 -1.07 -9.91 17.22
C ARG A 146 -2.54 -10.22 17.52
N LEU A 147 -3.23 -10.92 16.64
CA LEU A 147 -4.59 -11.39 16.87
C LEU A 147 -4.63 -12.63 17.76
N ALA A 148 -3.50 -13.30 17.92
CA ALA A 148 -3.36 -14.41 18.84
C ALA A 148 -2.96 -13.89 20.21
N ASN A 149 -3.75 -14.16 21.24
CA ASN A 149 -3.39 -13.79 22.60
C ASN A 149 -2.77 -14.96 23.35
N PRO A 150 -1.45 -14.98 23.57
CA PRO A 150 -0.80 -16.05 24.30
C PRO A 150 -1.14 -16.06 25.79
N PHE A 151 -1.71 -14.98 26.31
CA PHE A 151 -2.01 -14.83 27.72
C PHE A 151 -3.40 -15.34 28.13
N ASN A 152 -4.23 -15.69 27.16
CA ASN A 152 -5.56 -16.19 27.43
C ASN A 152 -5.91 -17.43 26.57
N PRO A 153 -5.14 -18.50 26.65
CA PRO A 153 -5.48 -19.71 25.96
C PRO A 153 -6.70 -20.32 26.64
N ALA A 154 -7.79 -20.38 25.93
CA ALA A 154 -8.95 -21.07 26.42
C ALA A 154 -8.75 -22.59 26.35
N PRO A 155 -9.02 -23.34 27.39
CA PRO A 155 -9.01 -24.79 27.31
C PRO A 155 -10.12 -25.24 26.34
N PRO A 156 -9.87 -26.21 25.48
CA PRO A 156 -10.91 -26.80 24.66
C PRO A 156 -12.01 -27.42 25.53
N PRO A 157 -13.29 -27.33 25.16
CA PRO A 157 -14.34 -28.07 25.87
C PRO A 157 -14.06 -29.56 25.76
N ALA A 158 -14.50 -30.31 26.80
CA ALA A 158 -14.22 -31.73 26.94
C ALA A 158 -14.69 -32.60 25.77
N ASN A 159 -15.63 -32.11 24.97
CA ASN A 159 -16.20 -32.76 23.79
C ASN A 159 -15.75 -32.16 22.46
N ALA A 160 -14.73 -31.32 22.46
CA ALA A 160 -14.20 -30.78 21.25
C ALA A 160 -13.56 -31.86 20.37
N PRO A 161 -13.71 -31.80 19.04
CA PRO A 161 -13.00 -32.70 18.16
C PRO A 161 -11.47 -32.53 18.30
N ALA A 162 -10.74 -33.59 18.03
CA ALA A 162 -9.29 -33.55 18.10
C ALA A 162 -8.73 -32.46 17.21
N GLY A 163 -7.90 -31.58 17.75
CA GLY A 163 -7.35 -30.44 17.05
C GLY A 163 -8.22 -29.18 17.04
N PHE A 164 -9.36 -29.23 17.69
CA PHE A 164 -10.25 -28.11 17.82
C PHE A 164 -10.00 -27.36 19.15
N ASN A 165 -9.85 -26.06 19.03
CA ASN A 165 -9.73 -25.16 20.15
C ASN A 165 -10.87 -24.15 20.12
N PRO A 166 -11.86 -24.31 21.00
CA PRO A 166 -12.94 -23.34 21.05
C PRO A 166 -12.46 -22.02 21.63
N VAL A 167 -13.05 -21.01 21.17
CA VAL A 167 -12.98 -19.71 21.78
C VAL A 167 -13.85 -19.71 23.02
N VAL A 168 -13.30 -19.26 24.08
CA VAL A 168 -14.04 -19.10 25.32
C VAL A 168 -14.81 -17.81 25.31
N ASN A 169 -16.00 -17.93 25.62
CA ASN A 169 -16.97 -16.92 25.82
C ASN A 169 -16.89 -16.17 27.09
N ALA A 170 -15.90 -15.43 27.29
CA ALA A 170 -16.13 -14.34 28.20
C ALA A 170 -16.39 -13.09 27.36
N PRO A 171 -17.16 -12.12 27.79
CA PRO A 171 -17.20 -10.83 27.13
C PRO A 171 -15.77 -10.36 27.02
N ALA A 172 -15.27 -10.11 25.86
CA ALA A 172 -13.87 -9.85 25.58
C ALA A 172 -12.94 -11.07 25.57
N THR A 173 -13.42 -12.24 25.36
CA THR A 173 -12.53 -13.36 25.14
C THR A 173 -12.10 -13.49 23.72
N LEU A 174 -10.99 -13.69 23.62
CA LEU A 174 -9.93 -13.68 22.68
C LEU A 174 -9.87 -14.96 21.92
N ALA A 175 -9.47 -14.78 20.68
CA ALA A 175 -9.08 -15.87 19.83
C ALA A 175 -8.17 -16.82 20.59
N ASN A 176 -8.49 -18.06 20.54
CA ASN A 176 -7.58 -19.07 21.01
C ASN A 176 -6.33 -19.05 20.16
N THR A 177 -5.19 -18.86 20.80
CA THR A 177 -3.90 -18.76 20.12
C THR A 177 -3.60 -19.93 19.20
N GLN A 178 -4.07 -21.12 19.53
CA GLN A 178 -3.88 -22.30 18.69
C GLN A 178 -4.71 -22.25 17.42
N ILE A 179 -5.94 -21.73 17.49
CA ILE A 179 -6.78 -21.58 16.30
C ILE A 179 -6.20 -20.52 15.38
N VAL A 180 -5.82 -19.38 15.91
CA VAL A 180 -5.17 -18.33 15.11
C VAL A 180 -3.82 -18.80 14.58
N GLY A 181 -3.05 -19.54 15.36
CA GLY A 181 -1.80 -20.13 14.91
C GLY A 181 -1.94 -21.19 13.83
N LEU A 182 -3.08 -21.86 13.74
CA LEU A 182 -3.38 -22.84 12.68
C LEU A 182 -3.99 -22.19 11.44
N SER A 183 -4.55 -21.00 11.57
CA SER A 183 -5.12 -20.27 10.43
C SER A 183 -4.02 -19.61 9.61
N PRO A 184 -4.16 -19.54 8.29
CA PRO A 184 -3.24 -18.80 7.46
C PRO A 184 -3.44 -17.28 7.71
N HIS A 185 -2.71 -16.72 8.64
CA HIS A 185 -2.77 -15.31 9.05
C HIS A 185 -1.51 -14.53 8.66
N TYR A 186 -0.59 -15.16 7.97
CA TYR A 186 0.60 -14.54 7.42
C TYR A 186 0.46 -14.28 5.93
N MET A 187 1.07 -13.21 5.49
CA MET A 187 1.21 -12.87 4.08
C MET A 187 2.69 -12.89 3.69
N ASN A 188 3.03 -13.77 2.80
CA ASN A 188 4.36 -13.85 2.21
C ASN A 188 4.23 -13.58 0.72
N THR A 189 4.36 -12.32 0.32
CA THR A 189 4.26 -11.91 -1.07
C THR A 189 5.64 -11.84 -1.71
N ARG A 190 5.77 -12.48 -2.86
CA ARG A 190 6.99 -12.47 -3.68
C ARG A 190 6.76 -11.60 -4.89
N ARG A 191 7.61 -10.62 -5.03
CA ARG A 191 7.60 -9.73 -6.17
C ARG A 191 8.86 -9.92 -6.99
N ASN A 192 8.70 -10.26 -8.28
CA ASN A 192 9.79 -10.30 -9.23
C ASN A 192 9.62 -9.14 -10.21
N MET A 193 10.64 -8.34 -10.34
CA MET A 193 10.68 -7.19 -11.24
C MET A 193 11.79 -7.37 -12.25
N GLN A 194 11.46 -7.27 -13.51
CA GLN A 194 12.39 -7.32 -14.61
C GLN A 194 12.24 -6.06 -15.43
N ASN A 195 13.35 -5.40 -15.67
CA ASN A 195 13.41 -4.21 -16.49
C ASN A 195 14.53 -4.36 -17.52
N TYR A 196 14.19 -4.18 -18.78
CA TYR A 196 15.13 -4.23 -19.89
C TYR A 196 15.00 -2.97 -20.73
N GLY A 197 16.10 -2.29 -20.95
CA GLY A 197 16.16 -1.07 -21.75
C GLY A 197 17.25 -1.12 -22.81
N VAL A 198 16.93 -0.72 -24.01
CA VAL A 198 17.89 -0.53 -25.10
C VAL A 198 17.79 0.89 -25.59
N THR A 199 18.91 1.58 -25.64
CA THR A 199 19.03 2.86 -26.29
C THR A 199 19.94 2.71 -27.50
N ILE A 200 19.43 3.03 -28.67
CA ILE A 200 20.14 2.93 -29.93
C ILE A 200 20.55 4.33 -30.36
N LEU A 201 21.78 4.49 -30.83
CA LEU A 201 22.39 5.74 -31.26
C LEU A 201 22.33 6.83 -30.16
N PRO A 202 22.88 6.60 -28.96
CA PRO A 202 22.70 7.47 -27.79
C PRO A 202 23.20 8.90 -28.01
N ASP A 203 24.21 9.11 -28.85
CA ASP A 203 24.82 10.40 -29.11
C ASP A 203 24.30 11.08 -30.37
N SER A 204 23.39 10.45 -31.10
CA SER A 204 22.90 11.00 -32.37
C SER A 204 21.81 12.06 -32.18
N LYS A 205 21.51 12.78 -33.27
CA LYS A 205 20.39 13.72 -33.33
C LYS A 205 19.03 13.03 -33.18
N ILE A 206 18.96 11.77 -33.54
CA ILE A 206 17.80 10.88 -33.31
C ILE A 206 18.28 9.72 -32.47
N ARG A 207 17.66 9.52 -31.32
CA ARG A 207 17.93 8.42 -30.40
C ARG A 207 16.66 7.59 -30.23
N LEU A 208 16.78 6.28 -30.39
CA LEU A 208 15.69 5.35 -30.17
C LEU A 208 15.82 4.69 -28.78
N ARG A 209 14.71 4.53 -28.10
CA ARG A 209 14.63 3.88 -26.80
C ARG A 209 13.58 2.77 -26.83
N LEU A 210 13.98 1.57 -26.47
CA LEU A 210 13.10 0.43 -26.34
C LEU A 210 13.12 -0.02 -24.89
N GLY A 211 11.98 -0.32 -24.34
CA GLY A 211 11.85 -0.77 -22.96
C GLY A 211 10.89 -1.94 -22.86
N TYR A 212 11.19 -2.84 -21.94
CA TYR A 212 10.32 -3.92 -21.51
C TYR A 212 10.41 -4.07 -20.01
N ASP A 213 9.27 -3.96 -19.34
CA ASP A 213 9.13 -4.18 -17.91
C ASP A 213 8.18 -5.33 -17.66
N HIS A 214 8.55 -6.22 -16.75
CA HIS A 214 7.71 -7.34 -16.33
C HIS A 214 7.78 -7.50 -14.83
N ASN A 215 6.62 -7.38 -14.20
CA ASN A 215 6.46 -7.36 -12.76
C ASN A 215 5.44 -8.42 -12.38
N THR A 216 5.81 -9.34 -11.51
CA THR A 216 4.89 -10.31 -10.92
C THR A 216 4.83 -10.11 -9.42
N ASN A 217 3.65 -10.19 -8.85
CA ASN A 217 3.44 -10.19 -7.42
C ASN A 217 2.53 -11.38 -7.07
N VAL A 218 3.04 -12.30 -6.27
CA VAL A 218 2.39 -13.57 -5.95
C VAL A 218 2.52 -13.86 -4.46
N GLY A 219 1.44 -14.30 -3.85
CA GLY A 219 1.45 -14.73 -2.45
C GLY A 219 0.09 -14.64 -1.79
N PRO A 220 -0.03 -15.10 -0.55
CA PRO A 220 -1.26 -14.96 0.21
C PRO A 220 -1.52 -13.48 0.55
N ALA A 221 -2.78 -13.13 0.62
CA ALA A 221 -3.27 -11.82 1.01
C ALA A 221 -4.52 -11.97 1.86
N PHE A 222 -4.81 -10.96 2.66
CA PHE A 222 -6.08 -10.85 3.36
C PHE A 222 -7.08 -10.02 2.56
N ASN A 223 -8.32 -10.40 2.67
CA ASN A 223 -9.46 -9.59 2.33
C ASN A 223 -10.48 -9.64 3.46
N THR A 224 -11.45 -8.77 3.45
CA THR A 224 -12.58 -8.81 4.37
C THR A 224 -13.89 -8.88 3.61
N ILE A 225 -14.87 -9.50 4.22
CA ILE A 225 -16.23 -9.54 3.73
C ILE A 225 -17.17 -9.16 4.87
N HIS A 226 -18.16 -8.35 4.57
CA HIS A 226 -19.19 -7.93 5.51
C HIS A 226 -20.50 -8.63 5.21
N GLU A 227 -20.81 -9.64 6.02
CA GLU A 227 -22.10 -10.34 5.99
C GLU A 227 -22.64 -10.47 7.42
N GLY A 228 -23.23 -9.39 7.90
CA GLY A 228 -23.65 -9.28 9.28
C GLY A 228 -22.53 -8.92 10.24
N THR A 229 -21.30 -9.30 9.96
CA THR A 229 -20.06 -8.84 10.60
C THR A 229 -18.91 -8.90 9.62
N GLU A 230 -17.83 -8.21 9.97
CA GLU A 230 -16.57 -8.30 9.23
C GLU A 230 -15.91 -9.66 9.44
N GLN A 231 -15.54 -10.31 8.35
CA GLN A 231 -14.82 -11.58 8.36
C GLN A 231 -13.56 -11.49 7.50
N PHE A 232 -12.48 -12.07 8.00
CA PHE A 232 -11.25 -12.14 7.24
C PHE A 232 -11.26 -13.34 6.30
N LEU A 233 -10.87 -13.10 5.07
CA LEU A 233 -10.73 -14.10 4.04
C LEU A 233 -9.30 -14.15 3.55
N PHE A 234 -8.78 -15.34 3.37
CA PHE A 234 -7.48 -15.57 2.77
C PHE A 234 -7.60 -15.76 1.28
N GLN A 235 -6.82 -14.97 0.57
CA GLN A 235 -6.68 -15.07 -0.88
C GLN A 235 -5.22 -15.27 -1.23
N ASN A 236 -4.96 -15.94 -2.32
CA ASN A 236 -3.64 -15.87 -2.92
C ASN A 236 -3.62 -14.76 -3.95
N LEU A 237 -2.74 -13.82 -3.80
CA LEU A 237 -2.51 -12.77 -4.76
C LEU A 237 -1.69 -13.30 -5.92
N SER A 238 -2.09 -13.02 -7.15
CA SER A 238 -1.20 -13.12 -8.29
C SER A 238 -1.54 -12.02 -9.29
N SER A 239 -0.67 -11.07 -9.39
CA SER A 239 -0.78 -10.00 -10.36
C SER A 239 0.45 -9.93 -11.25
N THR A 240 0.24 -9.49 -12.46
CA THR A 240 1.30 -9.32 -13.45
C THR A 240 1.12 -7.99 -14.15
N ILE A 241 2.17 -7.18 -14.19
CA ILE A 241 2.24 -5.97 -14.98
C ILE A 241 3.29 -6.19 -16.06
N THR A 242 2.90 -6.03 -17.31
CA THR A 242 3.82 -6.08 -18.44
C THR A 242 3.73 -4.76 -19.19
N GLN A 243 4.87 -4.13 -19.42
CA GLN A 243 4.93 -2.84 -20.09
C GLN A 243 5.92 -2.89 -21.24
N TYR A 244 5.53 -2.37 -22.38
CA TYR A 244 6.38 -2.14 -23.53
C TYR A 244 6.50 -0.65 -23.76
N ARG A 245 7.70 -0.18 -24.07
CA ARG A 245 7.99 1.22 -24.34
C ARG A 245 8.74 1.36 -25.64
N LEU A 246 8.28 2.28 -26.48
CA LEU A 246 8.97 2.77 -27.65
C LEU A 246 9.16 4.27 -27.49
N GLY A 247 10.39 4.73 -27.47
CA GLY A 247 10.71 6.14 -27.33
C GLY A 247 11.63 6.64 -28.46
N VAL A 248 11.43 7.89 -28.83
CA VAL A 248 12.28 8.60 -29.80
C VAL A 248 12.61 9.98 -29.25
N ASP A 249 13.90 10.32 -29.26
CA ASP A 249 14.34 11.67 -28.92
C ASP A 249 14.88 12.38 -30.17
N PHE A 250 14.49 13.64 -30.32
CA PHE A 250 14.90 14.52 -31.41
C PHE A 250 15.74 15.67 -30.87
N ARG A 251 16.97 15.79 -31.33
CA ARG A 251 17.98 16.78 -30.91
C ARG A 251 18.52 17.61 -32.08
N PHE A 252 17.62 18.08 -32.92
CA PHE A 252 18.00 18.84 -34.12
C PHE A 252 18.39 20.29 -33.81
N LEU A 253 17.79 20.87 -32.78
CA LEU A 253 18.08 22.21 -32.34
C LEU A 253 19.14 22.21 -31.23
N PRO A 254 20.06 23.17 -31.23
CA PRO A 254 21.04 23.29 -30.15
C PRO A 254 20.34 23.39 -28.79
N ARG A 255 20.85 22.65 -27.81
CA ARG A 255 20.34 22.66 -26.40
C ARG A 255 18.83 22.38 -26.26
N THR A 256 18.26 21.71 -27.25
CA THR A 256 16.84 21.36 -27.26
C THR A 256 16.68 19.87 -27.48
N ASN A 257 15.86 19.24 -26.63
CA ASN A 257 15.48 17.86 -26.73
C ASN A 257 13.96 17.74 -26.74
N ILE A 258 13.43 17.08 -27.74
CA ILE A 258 12.02 16.69 -27.81
C ILE A 258 11.99 15.18 -27.75
N SER A 259 11.21 14.62 -26.84
CA SER A 259 11.06 13.19 -26.66
C SER A 259 9.61 12.78 -26.83
N TYR A 260 9.39 11.72 -27.55
CA TYR A 260 8.11 11.03 -27.64
C TYR A 260 8.26 9.62 -27.11
N ASP A 261 7.32 9.19 -26.29
CA ASP A 261 7.23 7.83 -25.77
C ASP A 261 5.82 7.29 -25.98
N GLN A 262 5.75 6.12 -26.58
CA GLN A 262 4.58 5.27 -26.62
C GLN A 262 4.77 4.13 -25.64
N ILE A 263 3.83 3.98 -24.71
CA ILE A 263 3.88 2.98 -23.64
C ILE A 263 2.62 2.15 -23.73
N TRP A 264 2.75 0.82 -23.69
CA TRP A 264 1.63 -0.12 -23.58
C TRP A 264 1.78 -0.90 -22.29
N SER A 265 0.87 -0.65 -21.35
CA SER A 265 0.86 -1.33 -20.07
C SER A 265 -0.32 -2.30 -19.99
N TYR A 266 -0.02 -3.53 -19.63
CA TYR A 266 -1.00 -4.59 -19.43
C TYR A 266 -0.93 -5.05 -17.98
N TYR A 267 -2.03 -4.89 -17.27
CA TYR A 267 -2.19 -5.40 -15.93
C TYR A 267 -3.15 -6.59 -15.94
N LYS A 268 -2.70 -7.68 -15.36
CA LYS A 268 -3.49 -8.90 -15.22
C LYS A 268 -3.53 -9.29 -13.76
N THR A 269 -4.72 -9.55 -13.32
CA THR A 269 -4.97 -10.02 -12.00
C THR A 269 -5.98 -11.14 -12.11
N ASP A 270 -5.69 -12.27 -11.54
CA ASP A 270 -6.59 -13.40 -11.49
C ASP A 270 -6.68 -13.86 -10.05
N PRO A 271 -7.65 -13.45 -9.24
CA PRO A 271 -7.90 -14.00 -7.92
C PRO A 271 -8.36 -15.44 -8.08
N GLY A 272 -7.75 -16.31 -7.33
CA GLY A 272 -8.25 -17.65 -7.25
C GLY A 272 -9.35 -17.79 -6.21
N SER A 273 -10.02 -18.91 -6.25
CA SER A 273 -11.00 -19.28 -5.25
C SER A 273 -10.39 -19.30 -3.86
N ILE A 274 -11.12 -18.82 -2.92
CA ILE A 274 -10.82 -18.97 -1.52
C ILE A 274 -11.24 -20.36 -1.09
N ASP A 275 -10.57 -20.87 -0.07
CA ASP A 275 -10.74 -22.23 0.40
C ASP A 275 -12.21 -22.57 0.71
N GLN A 276 -12.67 -23.65 0.12
CA GLN A 276 -14.07 -24.04 0.11
C GLN A 276 -14.54 -24.68 1.43
N ASN A 277 -13.68 -24.96 2.38
CA ASN A 277 -14.01 -25.69 3.58
C ASN A 277 -13.74 -24.94 4.87
N GLN A 278 -13.46 -23.67 4.79
CA GLN A 278 -13.26 -22.86 5.99
C GLN A 278 -14.60 -22.44 6.58
N GLN A 279 -14.85 -22.91 7.76
CA GLN A 279 -15.97 -22.45 8.55
C GLN A 279 -15.51 -21.25 9.35
N PHE A 280 -16.10 -20.12 9.08
CA PHE A 280 -15.85 -18.91 9.83
C PHE A 280 -16.98 -18.71 10.82
N ASN A 281 -16.65 -18.53 12.07
CA ASN A 281 -17.58 -18.10 13.07
C ASN A 281 -16.91 -17.06 13.94
N VAL A 282 -17.38 -15.85 13.85
CA VAL A 282 -16.89 -14.77 14.70
C VAL A 282 -17.72 -14.78 15.98
N GLY A 283 -17.16 -15.27 17.02
CA GLY A 283 -17.87 -15.42 18.29
C GLY A 283 -17.72 -16.82 18.85
N THR A 284 -18.59 -17.18 19.73
CA THR A 284 -18.47 -18.37 20.52
C THR A 284 -19.10 -19.54 19.84
N GLY A 285 -18.40 -20.59 19.72
CA GLY A 285 -18.94 -21.80 19.16
C GLY A 285 -17.96 -22.47 18.25
N PHE A 286 -18.41 -23.39 17.49
CA PHE A 286 -17.62 -24.16 16.61
C PHE A 286 -17.17 -23.32 15.39
N PRO A 287 -16.05 -22.65 15.49
CA PRO A 287 -15.38 -22.12 14.36
C PRO A 287 -14.16 -22.93 14.12
N LEU A 288 -13.76 -22.95 12.92
CA LEU A 288 -12.40 -23.28 12.56
C LEU A 288 -11.48 -22.09 12.69
N LEU A 289 -12.03 -20.90 12.67
CA LEU A 289 -11.30 -19.65 12.83
C LEU A 289 -12.08 -18.69 13.71
N ASP A 290 -11.49 -18.29 14.83
CA ASP A 290 -11.93 -17.15 15.62
C ASP A 290 -10.81 -16.14 15.70
N LEU A 291 -11.10 -14.94 15.27
CA LEU A 291 -10.14 -13.85 15.21
C LEU A 291 -10.09 -13.01 16.49
N GLY A 292 -10.85 -13.39 17.50
CA GLY A 292 -10.94 -12.65 18.76
C GLY A 292 -11.65 -11.31 18.63
N LEU A 293 -12.39 -11.09 17.55
CA LEU A 293 -13.16 -9.89 17.37
C LEU A 293 -14.49 -9.96 18.10
N SER A 294 -14.91 -8.83 18.64
CA SER A 294 -16.21 -8.74 19.31
C SER A 294 -17.32 -8.93 18.29
N TRP A 295 -18.23 -9.81 18.58
CA TRP A 295 -19.41 -10.05 17.79
C TRP A 295 -20.61 -9.27 18.33
N ASN A 296 -21.35 -8.58 17.48
CA ASN A 296 -22.53 -7.81 17.84
C ASN A 296 -23.85 -8.64 17.86
N GLY A 297 -23.78 -9.92 17.59
CA GLY A 297 -24.92 -10.82 17.59
C GLY A 297 -24.78 -11.98 18.56
N PRO A 298 -25.85 -12.67 18.90
CA PRO A 298 -25.74 -13.88 19.66
C PRO A 298 -24.95 -14.92 18.89
N PRO A 299 -24.01 -15.60 19.54
CA PRO A 299 -23.18 -16.60 18.90
C PRO A 299 -24.03 -17.73 18.33
N CYS A 300 -23.60 -18.28 17.22
CA CYS A 300 -24.13 -19.56 16.77
C CYS A 300 -23.66 -20.64 17.74
N ASN A 301 -24.43 -20.96 18.75
CA ASN A 301 -24.14 -22.01 19.72
C ASN A 301 -23.82 -23.34 18.98
N PRO A 302 -23.10 -24.33 19.59
CA PRO A 302 -22.53 -25.54 18.96
C PRO A 302 -23.41 -26.28 17.95
N ALA A 303 -24.46 -25.77 17.65
CA ALA A 303 -25.53 -26.21 16.80
C ALA A 303 -25.30 -26.13 15.30
N PHE A 304 -24.09 -25.87 14.85
CA PHE A 304 -23.70 -26.25 13.49
C PHE A 304 -23.64 -27.77 13.34
N GLN A 305 -23.72 -28.50 14.42
CA GLN A 305 -23.77 -29.94 14.35
C GLN A 305 -25.21 -30.40 14.11
N PRO A 306 -25.38 -31.42 13.26
CA PRO A 306 -26.67 -32.05 13.07
C PRO A 306 -27.29 -32.43 14.41
N GLY A 307 -28.50 -31.93 14.71
CA GLY A 307 -29.24 -32.22 15.95
C GLY A 307 -29.00 -31.28 17.14
N GLY A 308 -28.15 -30.23 16.98
CA GLY A 308 -27.96 -29.24 18.06
C GLY A 308 -29.06 -28.17 18.12
N THR A 309 -29.23 -27.59 19.31
CA THR A 309 -30.17 -26.46 19.48
C THR A 309 -29.57 -25.17 18.88
N VAL A 310 -30.31 -24.53 18.03
CA VAL A 310 -29.86 -23.42 17.22
C VAL A 310 -30.27 -22.11 17.86
N THR A 311 -29.34 -21.17 17.94
CA THR A 311 -29.65 -19.80 18.31
C THR A 311 -30.32 -19.09 17.13
N PRO A 312 -31.55 -18.60 17.30
CA PRO A 312 -32.41 -18.17 16.18
C PRO A 312 -31.89 -16.99 15.36
N THR A 313 -30.87 -16.31 15.83
CA THR A 313 -30.45 -15.04 15.24
C THR A 313 -29.01 -15.04 14.79
N CYS A 314 -28.34 -16.17 14.79
CA CYS A 314 -26.96 -16.23 14.38
C CYS A 314 -26.78 -16.26 12.86
N ASN A 315 -25.72 -15.63 12.39
CA ASN A 315 -25.22 -15.74 11.02
C ASN A 315 -23.87 -16.45 11.04
N ALA A 316 -23.60 -17.29 10.05
CA ALA A 316 -22.31 -17.94 9.90
C ALA A 316 -22.09 -18.38 8.47
N PHE A 317 -20.83 -18.45 8.07
CA PHE A 317 -20.42 -19.02 6.79
C PHE A 317 -19.87 -20.42 6.97
N TYR A 318 -20.21 -21.31 6.05
CA TYR A 318 -19.59 -22.62 5.92
C TYR A 318 -18.50 -22.59 4.85
N SER A 319 -18.76 -21.90 3.78
CA SER A 319 -17.82 -21.72 2.69
C SER A 319 -17.99 -20.37 2.02
N TYR A 320 -16.91 -19.90 1.51
CA TYR A 320 -16.88 -18.76 0.62
C TYR A 320 -16.00 -19.08 -0.58
N ASN A 321 -16.47 -18.74 -1.75
CA ASN A 321 -15.74 -18.88 -2.98
C ASN A 321 -15.88 -17.61 -3.82
N SER A 322 -14.77 -17.09 -4.25
CA SER A 322 -14.74 -15.90 -5.11
C SER A 322 -13.80 -16.16 -6.28
N HIS A 323 -14.24 -15.79 -7.45
CA HIS A 323 -13.47 -15.90 -8.67
C HIS A 323 -13.71 -14.68 -9.56
N TRP A 324 -12.63 -14.06 -10.03
CA TRP A 324 -12.72 -12.98 -10.98
C TRP A 324 -11.37 -12.73 -11.66
N ARG A 325 -11.39 -12.26 -12.89
CA ARG A 325 -10.19 -11.95 -13.67
C ARG A 325 -10.24 -10.51 -14.10
N SER A 326 -9.32 -9.72 -13.60
CA SER A 326 -9.17 -8.34 -14.02
C SER A 326 -8.13 -8.23 -15.13
N ARG A 327 -8.48 -7.50 -16.16
CA ARG A 327 -7.60 -7.17 -17.29
C ARG A 327 -7.68 -5.68 -17.51
N LEU A 328 -6.55 -5.01 -17.37
CA LEU A 328 -6.41 -3.60 -17.66
C LEU A 328 -5.42 -3.42 -18.79
N ASN A 329 -5.84 -2.70 -19.82
CA ASN A 329 -4.99 -2.27 -20.92
C ASN A 329 -4.88 -0.75 -20.87
N ALA A 330 -3.66 -0.23 -20.76
CA ALA A 330 -3.41 1.20 -20.57
C ALA A 330 -2.34 1.72 -21.55
N PRO A 331 -2.71 1.98 -22.81
CA PRO A 331 -1.83 2.71 -23.71
C PRO A 331 -1.64 4.14 -23.22
N THR A 332 -0.40 4.59 -23.21
CA THR A 332 -0.02 5.94 -22.79
C THR A 332 0.90 6.56 -23.83
N GLU A 333 0.57 7.74 -24.26
CA GLU A 333 1.39 8.59 -25.12
C GLU A 333 1.97 9.72 -24.30
N GLN A 334 3.24 9.99 -24.48
CA GLN A 334 3.92 11.05 -23.76
C GLN A 334 4.84 11.83 -24.70
N ILE A 335 4.70 13.14 -24.67
CA ILE A 335 5.62 14.08 -25.31
C ILE A 335 6.31 14.91 -24.25
N SER A 336 7.60 15.14 -24.38
CA SER A 336 8.33 16.06 -23.52
C SER A 336 9.28 16.94 -24.29
N LEU A 337 9.42 18.17 -23.81
CA LEU A 337 10.30 19.19 -24.36
C LEU A 337 11.22 19.71 -23.25
N GLN A 338 12.50 19.84 -23.57
CA GLN A 338 13.47 20.58 -22.77
C GLN A 338 14.29 21.45 -23.71
N SER A 339 14.35 22.73 -23.43
CA SER A 339 15.03 23.67 -24.30
C SER A 339 15.70 24.81 -23.54
N ASN A 340 16.98 25.03 -23.85
CA ASN A 340 17.76 26.19 -23.47
C ASN A 340 18.28 26.83 -24.74
N PHE A 341 17.49 26.84 -25.82
CA PHE A 341 17.85 27.43 -27.11
C PHE A 341 18.18 28.92 -26.94
N ILE A 342 17.37 29.62 -26.19
CA ILE A 342 17.62 30.99 -25.74
C ILE A 342 18.39 30.88 -24.42
N PRO A 343 19.63 31.43 -24.35
CA PRO A 343 20.46 31.25 -23.13
C PRO A 343 19.84 31.79 -21.84
N SER A 344 19.00 32.82 -21.93
CA SER A 344 18.30 33.42 -20.81
C SER A 344 16.96 32.73 -20.46
N LEU A 345 16.49 31.80 -21.29
CA LEU A 345 15.18 31.17 -21.13
C LEU A 345 15.30 29.65 -21.15
N GLN A 346 14.99 29.01 -20.05
CA GLN A 346 14.87 27.57 -19.97
C GLN A 346 13.39 27.20 -20.02
N LEU A 347 13.03 26.33 -20.95
CA LEU A 347 11.70 25.80 -21.12
C LEU A 347 11.69 24.29 -20.85
N SER A 348 10.70 23.84 -20.13
CA SER A 348 10.38 22.43 -19.96
C SER A 348 8.90 22.21 -20.19
N GLY A 349 8.57 21.12 -20.86
CA GLY A 349 7.18 20.75 -21.09
C GLY A 349 7.03 19.24 -21.10
N LYS A 350 5.91 18.77 -20.60
CA LYS A 350 5.51 17.37 -20.66
C LYS A 350 4.01 17.31 -20.85
N TYR A 351 3.57 16.50 -21.77
CA TYR A 351 2.17 16.14 -21.93
C TYR A 351 2.05 14.63 -21.99
N SER A 352 1.07 14.08 -21.32
CA SER A 352 0.76 12.66 -21.39
C SER A 352 -0.74 12.44 -21.52
N TYR A 353 -1.09 11.46 -22.32
CA TYR A 353 -2.45 10.97 -22.50
C TYR A 353 -2.47 9.47 -22.24
N THR A 354 -3.43 9.02 -21.45
CA THR A 354 -3.65 7.59 -21.16
C THR A 354 -5.13 7.29 -21.36
N GLY A 355 -5.43 6.27 -22.15
CA GLY A 355 -6.76 5.70 -22.21
C GLY A 355 -6.70 4.25 -21.78
N SER A 356 -7.15 3.93 -20.56
CA SER A 356 -7.13 2.56 -20.07
C SER A 356 -8.52 1.96 -20.00
N ASP A 357 -8.62 0.69 -20.35
CA ASP A 357 -9.84 -0.09 -20.26
C ASP A 357 -9.66 -1.24 -19.26
N LEU A 358 -10.52 -1.26 -18.26
CA LEU A 358 -10.62 -2.33 -17.27
C LEU A 358 -11.78 -3.25 -17.64
N ASN A 359 -11.52 -4.54 -17.67
CA ASN A 359 -12.54 -5.56 -17.90
C ASN A 359 -12.39 -6.69 -16.88
N VAL A 360 -13.49 -6.99 -16.18
CA VAL A 360 -13.65 -8.15 -15.32
C VAL A 360 -14.86 -8.90 -15.83
N SER A 361 -14.62 -9.88 -16.68
CA SER A 361 -15.67 -10.60 -17.42
C SER A 361 -16.33 -11.72 -16.63
N ASP A 362 -15.67 -12.23 -15.61
CA ASP A 362 -16.04 -13.44 -14.90
C ASP A 362 -16.04 -13.26 -13.37
N TYR A 363 -16.52 -12.12 -12.89
CA TYR A 363 -16.73 -11.93 -11.48
C TYR A 363 -17.81 -12.87 -10.96
N GLN A 364 -17.47 -13.63 -9.96
CA GLN A 364 -18.36 -14.52 -9.23
C GLN A 364 -17.95 -14.64 -7.76
N GLN A 365 -18.92 -14.56 -6.88
CA GLN A 365 -18.76 -14.95 -5.48
C GLN A 365 -19.94 -15.79 -5.01
N THR A 366 -19.66 -16.74 -4.13
CA THR A 366 -20.65 -17.64 -3.57
C THR A 366 -20.40 -17.80 -2.08
N PHE A 367 -21.44 -17.70 -1.30
CA PHE A 367 -21.44 -17.97 0.13
C PHE A 367 -22.39 -19.11 0.43
N ASP A 368 -21.91 -20.09 1.17
CA ASP A 368 -22.74 -21.06 1.87
C ASP A 368 -22.66 -20.80 3.35
N GLY A 369 -23.79 -20.76 4.00
CA GLY A 369 -23.80 -20.47 5.41
C GLY A 369 -25.15 -20.58 6.04
N ARG A 370 -25.33 -19.79 7.06
CA ARG A 370 -26.53 -19.69 7.81
C ARG A 370 -26.88 -18.24 8.04
N SER A 371 -28.12 -17.91 7.74
CA SER A 371 -28.68 -16.62 8.09
C SER A 371 -29.88 -16.85 9.01
N ARG A 372 -29.73 -16.38 10.25
CA ARG A 372 -30.75 -16.60 11.30
C ARG A 372 -31.08 -18.10 11.45
N ASN A 373 -32.31 -18.47 11.17
CA ASN A 373 -32.80 -19.84 11.34
C ASN A 373 -32.62 -20.73 10.11
N ASN A 374 -32.14 -20.20 9.01
CA ASN A 374 -32.11 -20.89 7.73
C ASN A 374 -30.69 -21.13 7.25
N LEU A 375 -30.44 -22.25 6.61
CA LEU A 375 -29.30 -22.38 5.75
C LEU A 375 -29.48 -21.41 4.57
N SER A 376 -28.42 -20.75 4.18
CA SER A 376 -28.47 -19.79 3.08
C SER A 376 -27.34 -20.07 2.10
N ASN A 377 -27.63 -19.91 0.84
CA ASN A 377 -26.64 -19.80 -0.22
C ASN A 377 -26.87 -18.47 -0.92
N TYR A 378 -25.82 -17.72 -1.05
CA TYR A 378 -25.83 -16.47 -1.80
C TYR A 378 -24.85 -16.57 -2.94
N GLN A 379 -25.28 -16.17 -4.12
CA GLN A 379 -24.43 -16.10 -5.30
C GLN A 379 -24.52 -14.71 -5.90
N GLU A 380 -23.39 -14.15 -6.24
CA GLU A 380 -23.30 -12.90 -6.97
C GLU A 380 -22.34 -13.05 -8.14
N PHE A 381 -22.74 -12.58 -9.30
CA PHE A 381 -21.91 -12.65 -10.51
C PHE A 381 -22.31 -11.56 -11.51
N GLY A 382 -21.38 -11.19 -12.34
CA GLY A 382 -21.60 -10.27 -13.43
C GLY A 382 -20.33 -9.59 -13.92
N PRO A 383 -20.39 -8.96 -15.09
CA PRO A 383 -19.24 -8.22 -15.60
C PRO A 383 -19.06 -6.88 -14.89
N ILE A 384 -17.80 -6.51 -14.69
CA ILE A 384 -17.41 -5.16 -14.30
C ILE A 384 -16.60 -4.57 -15.45
N GLN A 385 -16.96 -3.39 -15.89
CA GLN A 385 -16.26 -2.66 -16.93
C GLN A 385 -15.95 -1.26 -16.43
N GLY A 386 -14.75 -0.79 -16.70
CA GLY A 386 -14.35 0.55 -16.35
C GLY A 386 -13.38 1.11 -17.38
N ARG A 387 -13.36 2.40 -17.49
CA ARG A 387 -12.43 3.11 -18.34
C ARG A 387 -11.82 4.27 -17.58
N HIS A 388 -10.53 4.43 -17.71
CA HIS A 388 -9.85 5.62 -17.18
C HIS A 388 -9.17 6.37 -18.32
N VAL A 389 -9.62 7.59 -18.56
CA VAL A 389 -9.03 8.47 -19.57
C VAL A 389 -8.40 9.66 -18.87
N ALA A 390 -7.11 9.82 -19.03
CA ALA A 390 -6.36 10.86 -18.33
C ALA A 390 -5.48 11.67 -19.29
N SER A 391 -5.46 12.96 -19.08
CA SER A 391 -4.58 13.91 -19.75
C SER A 391 -3.86 14.76 -18.72
N TYR A 392 -2.54 14.79 -18.79
CA TYR A 392 -1.71 15.61 -17.92
C TYR A 392 -0.76 16.46 -18.73
N GLY A 393 -0.65 17.73 -18.36
CA GLY A 393 0.27 18.68 -18.99
C GLY A 393 1.03 19.46 -17.92
N ASP A 394 2.34 19.47 -18.04
CA ASP A 394 3.24 20.26 -17.20
C ASP A 394 4.05 21.19 -18.13
N LEU A 395 4.07 22.48 -17.82
CA LEU A 395 4.89 23.48 -18.49
C LEU A 395 5.68 24.25 -17.47
N GLY A 396 6.96 24.40 -17.70
CA GLY A 396 7.82 25.19 -16.84
C GLY A 396 8.65 26.15 -17.70
N ALA A 397 8.74 27.39 -17.27
CA ALA A 397 9.58 28.42 -17.88
C ALA A 397 10.43 29.08 -16.78
N SER A 398 11.72 29.18 -16.99
CA SER A 398 12.61 29.95 -16.13
C SER A 398 13.34 30.98 -16.99
N TRP A 399 13.04 32.22 -16.76
CA TRP A 399 13.57 33.35 -17.53
C TRP A 399 14.49 34.21 -16.68
N GLN A 400 15.77 34.22 -17.03
CA GLN A 400 16.78 35.10 -16.46
C GLN A 400 16.65 36.47 -17.09
N ILE A 401 15.92 37.40 -16.44
CA ILE A 401 15.63 38.74 -16.96
C ILE A 401 16.86 39.63 -16.84
N THR A 402 17.52 39.55 -15.67
CA THR A 402 18.80 40.21 -15.42
C THR A 402 19.76 39.21 -14.78
N HIS A 403 21.02 39.57 -14.58
CA HIS A 403 21.97 38.75 -13.86
C HIS A 403 21.47 38.35 -12.46
N ASP A 404 20.72 39.22 -11.79
CA ASP A 404 20.33 39.09 -10.39
C ASP A 404 18.82 38.78 -10.20
N PHE A 405 18.05 38.74 -11.31
CA PHE A 405 16.62 38.50 -11.23
C PHE A 405 16.15 37.49 -12.27
N SER A 406 15.41 36.48 -11.81
CA SER A 406 14.74 35.52 -12.68
C SER A 406 13.26 35.38 -12.34
N LEU A 407 12.46 35.08 -13.36
CA LEU A 407 11.05 34.77 -13.26
C LEU A 407 10.88 33.28 -13.58
N VAL A 408 10.21 32.57 -12.70
CA VAL A 408 9.87 31.16 -12.90
C VAL A 408 8.36 31.02 -12.96
N ASP A 409 7.88 30.34 -13.99
CA ASP A 409 6.48 29.97 -14.14
C ASP A 409 6.36 28.46 -14.24
N SER A 410 5.40 27.90 -13.52
CA SER A 410 5.11 26.46 -13.49
C SER A 410 3.61 26.26 -13.59
N PHE A 411 3.20 25.71 -14.71
CA PHE A 411 1.81 25.40 -15.01
C PHE A 411 1.58 23.89 -15.01
N HIS A 412 0.56 23.44 -14.32
CA HIS A 412 0.10 22.05 -14.30
C HIS A 412 -1.37 21.98 -14.70
N TYR A 413 -1.67 21.08 -15.60
CA TYR A 413 -3.02 20.70 -16.00
C TYR A 413 -3.19 19.20 -15.84
N GLY A 414 -4.25 18.79 -15.17
CA GLY A 414 -4.67 17.39 -15.04
C GLY A 414 -6.16 17.26 -15.31
N ASN A 415 -6.53 16.28 -16.09
CA ASN A 415 -7.93 15.93 -16.31
C ASN A 415 -8.06 14.42 -16.46
N TRP A 416 -8.95 13.80 -15.70
CA TRP A 416 -9.25 12.39 -15.85
C TRP A 416 -10.74 12.12 -15.65
N ASN A 417 -11.22 11.07 -16.30
CA ASN A 417 -12.58 10.59 -16.24
C ASN A 417 -12.57 9.08 -16.06
N GLU A 418 -13.46 8.58 -15.20
CA GLU A 418 -13.61 7.15 -14.89
C GLU A 418 -15.09 6.74 -14.99
N PRO A 419 -15.62 6.51 -16.19
CA PRO A 419 -16.87 5.81 -16.32
C PRO A 419 -16.69 4.33 -15.96
N ALA A 420 -17.55 3.82 -15.12
CA ALA A 420 -17.57 2.42 -14.73
C ALA A 420 -18.99 1.87 -14.72
N GLN A 421 -19.11 0.60 -15.07
CA GLN A 421 -20.38 -0.11 -15.05
C GLN A 421 -20.21 -1.48 -14.41
N TYR A 422 -21.11 -1.80 -13.51
CA TYR A 422 -21.18 -3.10 -12.86
C TYR A 422 -22.60 -3.66 -13.02
N VAL A 423 -22.68 -4.86 -13.55
CA VAL A 423 -23.92 -5.64 -13.59
C VAL A 423 -23.82 -6.73 -12.54
N SER A 424 -24.59 -6.60 -11.47
CA SER A 424 -24.64 -7.57 -10.38
C SER A 424 -25.90 -8.41 -10.48
N ASN A 425 -25.74 -9.72 -10.67
CA ASN A 425 -26.82 -10.69 -10.54
C ASN A 425 -26.65 -11.38 -9.18
N GLN A 426 -27.56 -11.13 -8.29
CA GLN A 426 -27.56 -11.65 -6.93
C GLN A 426 -28.69 -12.67 -6.76
N CYS A 427 -28.36 -13.85 -6.30
CA CYS A 427 -29.27 -14.95 -6.07
C CYS A 427 -29.20 -15.38 -4.61
N SER A 428 -30.30 -15.32 -3.89
CA SER A 428 -30.39 -15.69 -2.51
C SER A 428 -31.28 -16.92 -2.33
N PHE A 429 -30.71 -18.00 -1.83
CA PHE A 429 -31.43 -19.24 -1.55
C PHE A 429 -31.44 -19.53 -0.07
N PHE A 430 -32.58 -19.95 0.43
CA PHE A 430 -32.77 -20.30 1.85
C PHE A 430 -33.40 -21.68 2.00
N SER A 431 -33.08 -22.37 3.08
CA SER A 431 -33.67 -23.63 3.45
C SER A 431 -34.51 -23.49 4.69
N THR A 432 -35.67 -24.14 4.76
CA THR A 432 -36.56 -24.16 5.94
C THR A 432 -36.03 -25.02 7.07
N SER A 433 -35.07 -25.89 6.81
CA SER A 433 -34.64 -26.88 7.79
C SER A 433 -33.25 -26.60 8.28
N LEU A 434 -33.11 -26.38 9.57
CA LEU A 434 -31.85 -26.29 10.28
C LEU A 434 -31.31 -27.65 10.68
N ILE A 435 -32.00 -28.72 10.32
CA ILE A 435 -31.68 -30.07 10.76
C ILE A 435 -30.76 -30.73 9.72
N ALA A 436 -29.99 -31.60 10.23
CA ALA A 436 -29.03 -32.60 9.77
C ALA A 436 -28.97 -33.05 8.32
N SER A 437 -29.95 -32.82 7.57
CA SER A 437 -29.91 -32.91 6.13
C SER A 437 -30.21 -31.52 5.66
N PRO A 438 -29.27 -30.82 5.01
CA PRO A 438 -29.63 -29.63 4.28
C PRO A 438 -30.75 -30.03 3.35
N VAL A 439 -31.97 -29.74 3.74
CA VAL A 439 -33.08 -29.80 2.80
C VAL A 439 -32.86 -28.62 1.89
N ALA A 440 -32.29 -28.93 0.85
CA ALA A 440 -31.94 -27.98 -0.13
C ALA A 440 -33.19 -27.40 -0.75
N PHE A 441 -33.02 -26.20 -1.09
CA PHE A 441 -33.82 -25.37 -1.85
C PHE A 441 -33.59 -25.60 -3.34
N VAL A 442 -34.55 -26.18 -3.99
CA VAL A 442 -34.64 -26.07 -5.44
C VAL A 442 -35.88 -25.22 -5.74
N PRO A 443 -35.74 -24.12 -6.45
CA PRO A 443 -36.87 -23.46 -7.02
C PRO A 443 -37.65 -24.50 -7.84
N THR A 444 -38.87 -24.77 -7.50
CA THR A 444 -39.72 -25.75 -8.18
C THR A 444 -40.20 -25.23 -9.53
N ALA A 445 -39.91 -24.00 -9.84
CA ALA A 445 -40.19 -23.41 -11.15
C ALA A 445 -38.88 -23.18 -11.88
N THR A 446 -38.86 -23.42 -13.14
CA THR A 446 -37.88 -22.88 -14.04
C THR A 446 -37.77 -21.40 -13.78
N LEU A 447 -36.68 -20.95 -13.17
CA LEU A 447 -36.44 -19.54 -12.96
C LEU A 447 -36.53 -18.85 -14.31
N PRO A 448 -37.30 -17.75 -14.43
CA PRO A 448 -37.49 -17.06 -15.71
C PRO A 448 -36.18 -16.53 -16.29
N THR A 449 -35.17 -16.42 -15.45
CA THR A 449 -33.79 -16.11 -15.83
C THR A 449 -32.86 -17.12 -15.16
N SER A 450 -32.42 -18.08 -15.92
CA SER A 450 -31.55 -19.19 -15.52
C SER A 450 -30.12 -18.77 -15.17
N SER A 451 -29.93 -17.54 -14.76
CA SER A 451 -28.61 -17.04 -14.37
C SER A 451 -28.13 -17.61 -13.02
N CYS A 452 -29.06 -17.94 -12.14
CA CYS A 452 -28.74 -18.50 -10.84
C CYS A 452 -28.56 -20.01 -10.90
N ALA A 453 -27.39 -20.50 -10.63
CA ALA A 453 -27.14 -21.93 -10.51
C ALA A 453 -27.71 -22.47 -9.18
N THR A 454 -28.41 -23.61 -9.24
CA THR A 454 -28.81 -24.30 -8.01
C THR A 454 -27.57 -24.79 -7.27
N PRO A 455 -27.36 -24.37 -6.01
CA PRO A 455 -26.18 -24.73 -5.26
C PRO A 455 -26.06 -26.26 -5.07
N PRO A 456 -24.88 -26.85 -5.17
CA PRO A 456 -24.69 -28.26 -4.92
C PRO A 456 -25.08 -28.62 -3.48
N GLY A 457 -25.83 -29.69 -3.31
CA GLY A 457 -26.28 -30.17 -1.99
C GLY A 457 -27.56 -29.56 -1.45
N LEU A 458 -28.15 -28.63 -2.19
CA LEU A 458 -29.48 -28.16 -1.92
C LEU A 458 -30.49 -29.12 -2.56
N SER A 459 -31.30 -29.84 -1.80
CA SER A 459 -32.28 -30.81 -2.31
C SER A 459 -33.63 -30.18 -2.67
N THR A 460 -34.46 -30.93 -3.38
CA THR A 460 -35.75 -30.51 -3.87
C THR A 460 -36.73 -30.20 -2.74
N GLY A 461 -37.07 -28.97 -2.53
CA GLY A 461 -38.09 -28.49 -1.59
C GLY A 461 -38.74 -27.22 -2.10
N THR A 462 -39.87 -26.87 -1.53
CA THR A 462 -40.48 -25.58 -1.82
C THR A 462 -39.56 -24.46 -1.32
N PRO A 463 -39.18 -23.50 -2.17
CA PRO A 463 -38.36 -22.42 -1.73
C PRO A 463 -39.04 -21.67 -0.59
N THR A 464 -38.35 -21.55 0.51
CA THR A 464 -38.78 -20.68 1.60
C THR A 464 -37.83 -19.52 1.70
N HIS A 465 -38.47 -18.37 1.67
CA HIS A 465 -37.76 -17.14 1.94
C HIS A 465 -37.66 -16.97 3.46
N ALA A 466 -36.46 -16.61 3.97
CA ALA A 466 -36.30 -16.18 5.33
C ALA A 466 -37.17 -14.94 5.55
N SER A 467 -37.75 -14.79 6.73
CA SER A 467 -38.59 -13.65 7.08
C SER A 467 -37.90 -12.32 6.72
N GLY A 468 -38.43 -11.62 5.76
CA GLY A 468 -37.88 -10.33 5.29
C GLY A 468 -38.48 -9.92 3.95
N SER A 469 -38.21 -8.71 3.56
CA SER A 469 -38.69 -8.10 2.32
C SER A 469 -37.67 -8.18 1.16
N SER A 470 -36.54 -8.87 1.37
CA SER A 470 -35.52 -8.96 0.33
C SER A 470 -35.96 -9.79 -0.87
N PRO A 471 -35.58 -9.42 -2.08
CA PRO A 471 -35.82 -10.26 -3.26
C PRO A 471 -35.04 -11.56 -3.22
N ASP A 472 -35.54 -12.58 -3.89
CA ASP A 472 -34.86 -13.85 -4.05
C ASP A 472 -33.80 -13.79 -5.15
N ILE A 473 -34.08 -13.02 -6.19
CA ILE A 473 -33.13 -12.66 -7.23
C ILE A 473 -33.15 -11.16 -7.42
N LEU A 474 -32.00 -10.56 -7.46
CA LEU A 474 -31.81 -9.15 -7.70
C LEU A 474 -30.78 -8.95 -8.83
N VAL A 475 -31.17 -8.16 -9.81
CA VAL A 475 -30.27 -7.73 -10.88
C VAL A 475 -30.08 -6.23 -10.77
N ASN A 476 -28.90 -5.81 -10.39
CA ASN A 476 -28.50 -4.41 -10.32
C ASN A 476 -27.66 -4.06 -11.54
N LEU A 477 -27.94 -2.91 -12.10
CA LEU A 477 -27.05 -2.23 -13.03
C LEU A 477 -26.60 -0.93 -12.38
N ASP A 478 -25.35 -0.90 -11.97
CA ASP A 478 -24.71 0.27 -11.40
C ASP A 478 -23.83 0.93 -12.47
N SER A 479 -24.02 2.21 -12.68
CA SER A 479 -23.20 3.02 -13.56
C SER A 479 -22.67 4.22 -12.78
N ASN A 480 -21.37 4.30 -12.69
CA ASN A 480 -20.65 5.36 -11.99
C ASN A 480 -19.83 6.17 -12.99
N PHE A 481 -19.83 7.47 -12.82
CA PHE A 481 -18.97 8.38 -13.54
C PHE A 481 -18.26 9.28 -12.54
N LEU A 482 -16.95 9.22 -12.55
CA LEU A 482 -16.11 10.09 -11.73
C LEU A 482 -15.18 10.90 -12.62
N LYS A 483 -15.07 12.19 -12.34
CA LYS A 483 -14.23 13.12 -13.09
C LYS A 483 -13.46 14.02 -12.15
N GLN A 484 -12.21 14.27 -12.49
CA GLN A 484 -11.45 15.34 -11.86
C GLN A 484 -10.71 16.18 -12.90
N GLN A 485 -10.80 17.48 -12.74
CA GLN A 485 -9.97 18.43 -13.46
C GLN A 485 -9.22 19.31 -12.48
N ILE A 486 -7.93 19.51 -12.71
CA ILE A 486 -7.09 20.37 -11.89
C ILE A 486 -6.24 21.27 -12.79
N ILE A 487 -6.19 22.54 -12.42
CA ILE A 487 -5.31 23.54 -13.03
C ILE A 487 -4.54 24.18 -11.90
N THR A 488 -3.23 24.17 -11.98
CA THR A 488 -2.36 24.85 -11.01
C THR A 488 -1.36 25.70 -11.79
N ASN A 489 -1.21 26.95 -11.36
CA ASN A 489 -0.16 27.82 -11.86
C ASN A 489 0.59 28.45 -10.69
N LEU A 490 1.92 28.39 -10.73
CA LEU A 490 2.81 29.06 -9.79
C LEU A 490 3.71 30.02 -10.56
N ILE A 491 3.60 31.30 -10.24
CA ILE A 491 4.52 32.33 -10.74
C ILE A 491 5.41 32.76 -9.57
N GLU A 492 6.72 32.76 -9.79
CA GLU A 492 7.70 33.06 -8.77
C GLU A 492 8.79 34.00 -9.31
N GLY A 493 9.02 35.10 -8.63
CA GLY A 493 10.14 36.00 -8.85
C GLY A 493 11.28 35.66 -7.88
N GLN A 494 12.46 35.43 -8.39
CA GLN A 494 13.67 35.13 -7.61
C GLN A 494 14.69 36.26 -7.79
N ALA A 495 15.16 36.82 -6.71
CA ALA A 495 16.13 37.92 -6.69
C ALA A 495 17.38 37.55 -5.90
N GLN A 496 18.53 37.65 -6.53
CA GLN A 496 19.83 37.58 -5.87
C GLN A 496 20.26 38.99 -5.50
N ILE A 497 19.94 39.43 -4.28
CA ILE A 497 20.17 40.81 -3.83
C ILE A 497 21.67 41.09 -3.59
N SER A 498 22.39 40.03 -3.23
CA SER A 498 23.85 40.06 -3.13
C SER A 498 24.42 38.64 -3.27
N PRO A 499 25.73 38.46 -3.46
CA PRO A 499 26.33 37.12 -3.48
C PRO A 499 26.07 36.28 -2.21
N LYS A 500 25.66 36.93 -1.12
CA LYS A 500 25.40 36.30 0.18
C LYS A 500 23.92 36.18 0.55
N PHE A 501 23.05 36.85 -0.16
CA PHE A 501 21.63 36.94 0.17
C PHE A 501 20.75 36.98 -1.08
N GLY A 502 19.72 36.20 -1.07
CA GLY A 502 18.67 36.27 -2.07
C GLY A 502 17.32 35.84 -1.49
N ALA A 503 16.29 36.17 -2.23
CA ALA A 503 14.91 35.92 -1.85
C ALA A 503 14.07 35.52 -3.06
N TYR A 504 12.97 34.84 -2.81
CA TYR A 504 11.93 34.64 -3.78
C TYR A 504 10.55 34.86 -3.20
N PHE A 505 9.65 35.26 -4.07
CA PHE A 505 8.24 35.45 -3.80
C PHE A 505 7.45 34.82 -4.95
N GLY A 506 6.48 33.99 -4.61
CA GLY A 506 5.61 33.33 -5.55
C GLY A 506 4.15 33.35 -5.12
N TYR A 507 3.30 33.23 -6.12
CA TYR A 507 1.86 33.06 -5.93
C TYR A 507 1.42 31.83 -6.71
N ARG A 508 0.71 30.92 -6.01
CA ARG A 508 0.12 29.71 -6.58
C ARG A 508 -1.39 29.79 -6.56
N TYR A 509 -1.97 29.59 -7.70
CA TYR A 509 -3.39 29.44 -7.89
C TYR A 509 -3.68 27.97 -8.26
N THR A 510 -4.64 27.35 -7.61
CA THR A 510 -5.13 26.02 -7.97
C THR A 510 -6.64 26.02 -8.07
N HIS A 511 -7.15 25.53 -9.17
CA HIS A 511 -8.57 25.31 -9.40
C HIS A 511 -8.81 23.82 -9.67
N ARG A 512 -9.65 23.19 -8.85
CA ARG A 512 -9.95 21.76 -8.94
C ARG A 512 -11.46 21.57 -9.00
N VAL A 513 -11.90 20.81 -9.98
CA VAL A 513 -13.30 20.39 -10.14
C VAL A 513 -13.36 18.89 -10.00
N ILE A 514 -14.19 18.39 -9.11
CA ILE A 514 -14.47 16.98 -8.93
C ILE A 514 -15.96 16.83 -9.19
N ALA A 515 -16.34 15.92 -10.07
CA ALA A 515 -17.72 15.61 -10.37
C ALA A 515 -17.95 14.11 -10.33
N ASP A 516 -19.05 13.71 -9.79
CA ASP A 516 -19.52 12.34 -9.75
C ASP A 516 -20.98 12.26 -10.19
N ASP A 517 -21.33 11.13 -10.75
CA ASP A 517 -22.67 10.80 -11.19
C ASP A 517 -22.90 9.31 -10.97
N PHE A 518 -24.00 8.96 -10.36
CA PHE A 518 -24.35 7.59 -10.05
C PHE A 518 -25.77 7.28 -10.55
N TYR A 519 -25.89 6.19 -11.24
CA TYR A 519 -27.13 5.67 -11.74
C TYR A 519 -27.26 4.19 -11.39
N ASN A 520 -28.37 3.82 -10.75
CA ASN A 520 -28.68 2.44 -10.41
C ASN A 520 -30.07 2.06 -10.91
N THR A 521 -30.17 0.91 -11.57
CA THR A 521 -31.46 0.25 -11.85
C THR A 521 -31.49 -1.10 -11.19
N GLN A 522 -32.62 -1.43 -10.61
CA GLN A 522 -32.83 -2.71 -9.94
C GLN A 522 -34.02 -3.44 -10.56
N ASN A 523 -33.78 -4.68 -10.92
CA ASN A 523 -34.82 -5.63 -11.25
C ASN A 523 -34.81 -6.75 -10.23
N ALA A 524 -35.92 -7.00 -9.57
CA ALA A 524 -36.02 -8.01 -8.54
C ALA A 524 -37.06 -9.07 -8.93
N ILE A 525 -36.82 -10.30 -8.47
CA ILE A 525 -37.77 -11.41 -8.59
C ILE A 525 -38.05 -11.96 -7.20
N TYR A 526 -39.32 -12.05 -6.88
CA TYR A 526 -39.81 -12.65 -5.65
C TYR A 526 -40.46 -14.00 -5.97
N PHE A 527 -40.04 -15.06 -5.32
CA PHE A 527 -40.61 -16.38 -5.52
C PHE A 527 -42.04 -16.46 -5.03
N PRO A 528 -42.85 -17.44 -5.51
CA PRO A 528 -44.28 -17.52 -5.15
C PRO A 528 -44.57 -17.61 -3.65
N ASN A 529 -43.64 -18.18 -2.89
CA ASN A 529 -43.73 -18.35 -1.45
C ASN A 529 -43.08 -17.24 -0.63
N ASN A 530 -42.53 -16.21 -1.29
CA ASN A 530 -42.05 -15.01 -0.61
C ASN A 530 -43.24 -14.15 -0.23
N ALA A 531 -43.81 -14.40 0.96
CA ALA A 531 -45.05 -13.74 1.39
C ALA A 531 -44.86 -12.23 1.60
N ALA A 532 -43.68 -11.79 1.93
CA ALA A 532 -43.39 -10.38 2.17
C ALA A 532 -43.29 -9.56 0.88
N ARG A 533 -42.82 -10.18 -0.21
CA ARG A 533 -42.73 -9.63 -1.56
C ARG A 533 -42.10 -8.25 -1.69
N GLY A 534 -41.43 -7.78 -0.66
CA GLY A 534 -40.75 -6.49 -0.64
C GLY A 534 -41.56 -5.34 -1.23
N ASN A 535 -41.04 -4.74 -2.29
CA ASN A 535 -41.68 -3.63 -3.00
C ASN A 535 -43.00 -4.04 -3.70
N CYS A 536 -43.22 -5.34 -3.86
CA CYS A 536 -44.43 -5.90 -4.51
C CYS A 536 -45.47 -6.44 -3.54
N ALA A 537 -45.42 -6.04 -2.29
CA ALA A 537 -46.44 -6.37 -1.31
C ALA A 537 -47.79 -5.82 -1.78
N LEU A 538 -48.82 -6.66 -1.75
CA LEU A 538 -50.18 -6.28 -2.19
C LEU A 538 -50.72 -5.12 -1.35
N VAL A 539 -51.15 -4.06 -1.99
CA VAL A 539 -51.85 -2.95 -1.38
C VAL A 539 -53.31 -3.03 -1.78
N GLY A 540 -54.18 -3.36 -0.82
CA GLY A 540 -55.62 -3.57 -1.14
C GLY A 540 -55.89 -4.75 -2.09
N GLY A 541 -54.99 -5.73 -2.19
CA GLY A 541 -55.11 -6.86 -3.10
C GLY A 541 -54.58 -6.62 -4.52
N ILE A 542 -54.00 -5.46 -4.77
CA ILE A 542 -53.46 -5.04 -6.09
C ILE A 542 -51.94 -4.99 -5.99
N LEU A 543 -51.27 -5.44 -7.05
CA LEU A 543 -49.84 -5.28 -7.18
C LEU A 543 -49.47 -3.81 -7.39
N PRO A 544 -48.45 -3.29 -6.69
CA PRO A 544 -47.93 -1.93 -6.93
C PRO A 544 -47.35 -1.76 -8.33
N ASP A 545 -47.20 -0.49 -8.74
CA ASP A 545 -46.56 -0.14 -9.99
C ASP A 545 -45.12 -0.71 -10.08
N GLY A 546 -44.78 -1.17 -11.27
CA GLY A 546 -43.49 -1.84 -11.51
C GLY A 546 -43.48 -3.34 -11.16
N CYS A 547 -44.54 -3.86 -10.55
CA CYS A 547 -44.66 -5.28 -10.21
C CYS A 547 -45.53 -6.03 -11.24
N THR A 548 -45.03 -7.16 -11.71
CA THR A 548 -45.74 -8.03 -12.67
C THR A 548 -45.70 -9.46 -12.19
N GLN A 549 -46.85 -10.12 -12.16
CA GLN A 549 -46.94 -11.53 -11.85
C GLN A 549 -46.57 -12.37 -13.09
N ASN A 550 -45.63 -13.28 -12.87
CA ASN A 550 -45.18 -14.22 -13.91
C ASN A 550 -46.08 -15.47 -13.97
N PRO A 551 -46.04 -16.23 -15.08
CA PRO A 551 -46.84 -17.44 -15.22
C PRO A 551 -46.50 -18.53 -14.20
N ASP A 552 -45.32 -18.54 -13.65
CA ASP A 552 -44.86 -19.47 -12.61
C ASP A 552 -45.27 -19.09 -11.19
N GLY A 553 -45.98 -17.97 -11.07
CA GLY A 553 -46.44 -17.41 -9.81
C GLY A 553 -45.41 -16.54 -9.10
N SER A 554 -44.23 -16.39 -9.62
CA SER A 554 -43.26 -15.40 -9.15
C SER A 554 -43.68 -13.99 -9.49
N ILE A 555 -43.08 -13.01 -8.83
CA ILE A 555 -43.39 -11.60 -9.10
C ILE A 555 -42.09 -10.91 -9.48
N SER A 556 -42.08 -10.30 -10.65
CA SER A 556 -40.99 -9.43 -11.08
C SER A 556 -41.28 -8.00 -10.67
N PHE A 557 -40.28 -7.33 -10.20
CA PHE A 557 -40.23 -5.91 -9.90
C PHE A 557 -39.19 -5.23 -10.77
N GLN A 558 -39.57 -4.18 -11.42
CA GLN A 558 -38.69 -3.26 -12.10
C GLN A 558 -38.83 -1.90 -11.44
N THR A 559 -37.72 -1.31 -11.05
CA THR A 559 -37.72 0.03 -10.47
C THR A 559 -38.39 1.01 -11.42
N PRO A 560 -39.55 1.59 -11.08
CA PRO A 560 -40.29 2.48 -11.99
C PRO A 560 -39.50 3.73 -12.35
N ASN A 561 -38.68 4.18 -11.38
CA ASN A 561 -37.74 5.27 -11.55
C ASN A 561 -36.38 4.76 -11.11
N PRO A 562 -35.41 4.71 -12.00
CA PRO A 562 -34.03 4.37 -11.60
C PRO A 562 -33.59 5.34 -10.52
N THR A 563 -32.87 4.81 -9.52
CA THR A 563 -32.24 5.65 -8.53
C THR A 563 -31.14 6.43 -9.23
N PHE A 564 -31.36 7.71 -9.31
CA PHE A 564 -30.43 8.66 -9.87
C PHE A 564 -29.97 9.56 -8.73
N GLU A 565 -28.74 9.43 -8.33
CA GLU A 565 -28.14 10.47 -7.50
C GLU A 565 -27.77 11.60 -8.43
N PRO A 566 -28.33 12.81 -8.20
CA PRO A 566 -28.06 13.93 -9.09
C PRO A 566 -26.55 14.18 -9.10
N ALA A 567 -26.03 14.40 -10.31
CA ALA A 567 -24.63 14.67 -10.51
C ALA A 567 -24.13 15.72 -9.52
N SER A 568 -23.18 15.37 -8.70
CA SER A 568 -22.58 16.28 -7.75
C SER A 568 -21.30 16.88 -8.32
N SER A 569 -21.04 18.13 -8.00
CA SER A 569 -19.84 18.81 -8.42
C SER A 569 -19.27 19.64 -7.28
N THR A 570 -18.06 19.28 -6.89
CA THR A 570 -17.32 20.03 -5.89
C THR A 570 -16.21 20.83 -6.58
N ILE A 571 -16.29 22.14 -6.44
CA ILE A 571 -15.27 23.07 -6.92
C ILE A 571 -14.44 23.50 -5.74
N ILE A 572 -13.12 23.43 -5.90
CA ILE A 572 -12.14 23.83 -4.88
C ILE A 572 -11.18 24.80 -5.52
N THR A 573 -11.18 26.04 -5.06
CA THR A 573 -10.21 27.03 -5.46
C THR A 573 -9.28 27.32 -4.29
N SER A 574 -8.00 27.11 -4.49
CA SER A 574 -7.00 27.43 -3.46
C SER A 574 -5.99 28.43 -3.96
N ASN A 575 -5.59 29.31 -3.06
CA ASN A 575 -4.59 30.34 -3.28
C ASN A 575 -3.49 30.15 -2.25
N SER A 576 -2.23 30.24 -2.65
CA SER A 576 -1.13 30.22 -1.73
C SER A 576 -0.03 31.21 -2.12
N THR A 577 0.61 31.73 -1.09
CA THR A 577 1.79 32.59 -1.20
C THR A 577 3.01 31.78 -0.80
N VAL A 578 3.99 31.76 -1.67
CA VAL A 578 5.26 31.07 -1.47
C VAL A 578 6.37 32.11 -1.29
N LEU A 579 7.10 31.98 -0.20
CA LEU A 579 8.17 32.89 0.19
C LEU A 579 9.43 32.09 0.49
N GLY A 580 10.59 32.62 0.15
CA GLY A 580 11.84 32.03 0.56
C GLY A 580 13.00 32.98 0.61
N LEU A 581 13.95 32.64 1.46
CA LEU A 581 15.17 33.35 1.68
C LEU A 581 16.34 32.37 1.67
N TRP A 582 17.42 32.74 1.01
CA TRP A 582 18.69 32.03 1.15
C TRP A 582 19.78 33.00 1.56
N VAL A 583 20.55 32.63 2.56
CA VAL A 583 21.58 33.45 3.17
C VAL A 583 22.86 32.65 3.28
N LYS A 584 23.96 33.26 2.86
CA LYS A 584 25.32 32.73 3.01
C LYS A 584 26.15 33.73 3.81
N PRO A 585 25.94 33.82 5.14
CA PRO A 585 26.62 34.79 5.95
C PRO A 585 28.16 34.60 5.98
N MET A 586 28.60 33.40 5.81
CA MET A 586 29.98 32.95 5.70
C MET A 586 30.19 32.03 4.50
N PRO A 587 31.41 31.89 3.96
CA PRO A 587 31.66 31.06 2.77
C PRO A 587 31.20 29.62 2.88
N HIS A 588 31.12 29.09 4.07
CA HIS A 588 30.81 27.68 4.35
C HIS A 588 29.48 27.47 5.09
N LEU A 589 28.70 28.52 5.29
CA LEU A 589 27.39 28.46 5.92
C LEU A 589 26.31 28.86 4.91
N SER A 590 25.37 27.96 4.69
CA SER A 590 24.16 28.21 3.87
C SER A 590 22.91 27.98 4.70
N ILE A 591 22.02 28.93 4.70
CA ILE A 591 20.73 28.88 5.38
C ILE A 591 19.66 29.15 4.33
N ASN A 592 18.67 28.27 4.24
CA ASN A 592 17.48 28.46 3.41
C ASN A 592 16.25 28.37 4.31
N VAL A 593 15.33 29.30 4.13
CA VAL A 593 14.05 29.34 4.84
C VAL A 593 12.96 29.57 3.83
N ASP A 594 11.94 28.72 3.86
CA ASP A 594 10.80 28.77 2.95
C ASP A 594 9.50 28.74 3.73
N ALA A 595 8.49 29.41 3.22
CA ALA A 595 7.12 29.38 3.71
C ALA A 595 6.14 29.25 2.55
N ASP A 596 5.14 28.41 2.72
CA ASP A 596 4.00 28.24 1.79
C ASP A 596 2.71 28.38 2.61
N LEU A 597 1.95 29.43 2.34
CA LEU A 597 0.76 29.82 3.09
C LEU A 597 -0.44 29.77 2.16
N GLY A 598 -1.33 28.80 2.38
CA GLY A 598 -2.44 28.56 1.49
C GLY A 598 -3.80 28.48 2.18
N SER A 599 -4.81 28.83 1.43
CA SER A 599 -6.20 28.64 1.83
C SER A 599 -7.06 28.22 0.64
N ALA A 600 -8.07 27.37 0.91
CA ALA A 600 -9.06 26.94 -0.04
C ALA A 600 -10.46 27.41 0.36
N ASP A 601 -11.28 27.67 -0.63
CA ASP A 601 -12.70 28.02 -0.43
C ASP A 601 -13.53 26.81 0.02
N ASN A 602 -13.11 25.60 -0.37
CA ASN A 602 -13.81 24.35 -0.10
C ASN A 602 -12.82 23.19 0.08
N THR A 603 -13.32 22.03 0.48
CA THR A 603 -12.57 20.78 0.58
C THR A 603 -13.36 19.65 -0.06
N PHE A 604 -12.67 18.66 -0.63
CA PHE A 604 -13.33 17.47 -1.17
C PHE A 604 -13.87 16.57 -0.07
N THR A 605 -13.05 16.29 0.91
CA THR A 605 -13.48 15.55 2.09
C THR A 605 -13.74 16.51 3.23
N ARG A 606 -14.84 16.29 3.95
CA ARG A 606 -15.25 17.16 5.05
C ARG A 606 -14.16 17.39 6.10
N LEU A 607 -13.29 16.39 6.30
CA LEU A 607 -12.23 16.43 7.31
C LEU A 607 -10.92 17.05 6.81
N ALA A 608 -10.78 17.30 5.50
CA ALA A 608 -9.55 17.82 4.94
C ALA A 608 -9.30 19.28 5.36
N PRO A 609 -8.04 19.70 5.53
CA PRO A 609 -7.71 21.08 5.83
C PRO A 609 -8.16 22.05 4.73
N ARG A 610 -8.74 23.17 5.11
CA ARG A 610 -9.02 24.31 4.23
C ARG A 610 -7.85 25.27 4.16
N ASN A 611 -7.21 25.49 5.30
CA ASN A 611 -6.05 26.35 5.43
C ASN A 611 -4.83 25.52 5.75
N TYR A 612 -3.72 25.85 5.13
CA TYR A 612 -2.45 25.20 5.44
C TYR A 612 -1.31 26.23 5.48
N GLN A 613 -0.33 25.91 6.30
CA GLN A 613 0.90 26.66 6.43
C GLN A 613 2.04 25.64 6.45
N GLU A 614 2.99 25.81 5.56
CA GLU A 614 4.18 24.98 5.54
C GLU A 614 5.41 25.89 5.72
N TYR A 615 6.24 25.54 6.68
CA TYR A 615 7.53 26.21 6.89
C TYR A 615 8.65 25.20 6.77
N ARG A 616 9.69 25.60 6.08
CA ARG A 616 10.90 24.79 5.90
C ARG A 616 12.12 25.64 6.24
N ALA A 617 13.07 25.05 6.96
CA ALA A 617 14.37 25.65 7.18
C ALA A 617 15.45 24.58 6.95
N ARG A 618 16.51 24.95 6.29
CA ARG A 618 17.68 24.10 6.07
C ARG A 618 18.96 24.89 6.32
N VAL A 619 19.83 24.29 7.11
CA VAL A 619 21.13 24.84 7.43
C VAL A 619 22.19 23.82 6.98
N GLN A 620 23.19 24.29 6.27
CA GLN A 620 24.37 23.52 5.92
C GLN A 620 25.61 24.32 6.33
N TYR A 621 26.44 23.71 7.15
CA TYR A 621 27.63 24.34 7.68
C TYR A 621 28.83 23.42 7.59
N ARG A 622 29.81 23.81 6.80
CA ARG A 622 31.10 23.16 6.70
C ARG A 622 32.11 23.92 7.54
N ALA A 623 32.15 23.57 8.83
CA ALA A 623 33.00 24.27 9.82
C ALA A 623 34.49 24.10 9.50
N ALA A 624 34.88 22.95 8.97
CA ALA A 624 36.24 22.62 8.52
C ALA A 624 36.14 21.65 7.33
N ALA A 625 37.25 21.39 6.67
CA ALA A 625 37.29 20.40 5.59
C ALA A 625 36.88 18.99 6.06
N TRP A 626 37.09 18.69 7.33
CA TRP A 626 36.76 17.43 7.97
C TRP A 626 35.47 17.42 8.77
N LEU A 627 34.73 18.58 8.86
CA LEU A 627 33.55 18.71 9.70
C LEU A 627 32.42 19.34 8.92
N ASN A 628 31.35 18.57 8.66
CA ASN A 628 30.16 19.02 7.98
C ASN A 628 28.94 18.77 8.86
N LEU A 629 28.14 19.82 9.05
CA LEU A 629 26.87 19.80 9.76
C LEU A 629 25.74 20.15 8.79
N SER A 630 24.69 19.36 8.78
CA SER A 630 23.42 19.74 8.15
C SER A 630 22.29 19.63 9.17
N ALA A 631 21.36 20.59 9.12
CA ALA A 631 20.15 20.56 9.91
C ALA A 631 18.96 20.99 9.04
N TYR A 632 17.82 20.44 9.32
CA TYR A 632 16.59 20.83 8.67
C TYR A 632 15.42 20.85 9.66
N PHE A 633 14.45 21.67 9.33
CA PHE A 633 13.15 21.70 9.99
C PHE A 633 12.08 21.88 8.93
N ARG A 634 10.97 21.17 9.07
CA ARG A 634 9.79 21.31 8.26
C ARG A 634 8.56 21.14 9.15
N THR A 635 7.62 22.04 9.04
CA THR A 635 6.30 21.85 9.64
C THR A 635 5.22 22.15 8.63
N THR A 636 4.18 21.33 8.65
CA THR A 636 2.94 21.54 7.91
C THR A 636 1.81 21.60 8.94
N GLU A 637 1.14 22.73 9.01
CA GLU A 637 -0.01 22.97 9.88
C GLU A 637 -1.25 23.06 9.00
N GLY A 638 -2.25 22.24 9.26
CA GLY A 638 -3.52 22.24 8.53
C GLY A 638 -4.68 22.56 9.47
N GLN A 639 -5.63 23.34 9.00
CA GLN A 639 -6.82 23.70 9.76
C GLN A 639 -8.07 23.58 8.89
N ASN A 640 -9.13 23.05 9.49
CA ASN A 640 -10.47 23.13 8.94
C ASN A 640 -11.39 23.82 9.96
N PRO A 641 -11.67 25.13 9.79
CA PRO A 641 -12.42 25.92 10.76
C PRO A 641 -13.94 25.72 10.69
N VAL A 642 -14.43 24.77 9.89
CA VAL A 642 -15.86 24.48 9.83
C VAL A 642 -16.31 23.93 11.18
N VAL A 643 -17.38 24.49 11.72
CA VAL A 643 -17.82 24.33 13.13
C VAL A 643 -18.05 22.87 13.52
N ASP A 644 -18.53 22.06 12.63
CA ASP A 644 -18.79 20.64 12.85
C ASP A 644 -17.57 19.73 12.71
N VAL A 645 -16.48 20.25 12.21
CA VAL A 645 -15.18 19.54 12.09
C VAL A 645 -14.15 20.12 13.04
N ASN A 646 -14.03 21.45 13.05
CA ASN A 646 -13.04 22.20 13.84
C ASN A 646 -11.70 21.46 13.91
N GLY A 647 -11.20 21.07 12.74
CA GLY A 647 -10.05 20.19 12.61
C GLY A 647 -8.74 20.95 12.66
N ALA A 648 -7.79 20.40 13.39
CA ALA A 648 -6.40 20.85 13.40
C ALA A 648 -5.49 19.63 13.19
N GLN A 649 -4.52 19.75 12.31
CA GLN A 649 -3.53 18.71 12.09
C GLN A 649 -2.16 19.33 11.86
N HIS A 650 -1.14 18.65 12.33
CA HIS A 650 0.23 19.06 12.05
C HIS A 650 1.15 17.89 11.78
N ASN A 651 2.16 18.15 10.97
CA ASN A 651 3.27 17.25 10.74
C ASN A 651 4.56 18.06 10.87
N ARG A 652 5.27 17.88 11.98
CA ARG A 652 6.51 18.58 12.32
C ARG A 652 7.67 17.62 12.22
N ASN A 653 8.61 17.98 11.39
CA ASN A 653 9.79 17.19 11.09
C ASN A 653 11.04 18.02 11.30
N GLY A 654 12.01 17.51 12.03
CA GLY A 654 13.28 18.18 12.19
C GLY A 654 14.40 17.19 12.42
N GLY A 655 15.58 17.53 11.96
CA GLY A 655 16.73 16.66 12.17
C GLY A 655 18.05 17.35 11.89
N PHE A 656 19.09 16.69 12.32
CA PHE A 656 20.44 17.09 11.98
C PHE A 656 21.30 15.89 11.66
N SER A 657 22.32 16.11 10.86
CA SER A 657 23.39 15.15 10.61
C SER A 657 24.74 15.83 10.72
N LEU A 658 25.68 15.10 11.28
CA LEU A 658 27.06 15.51 11.49
C LEU A 658 27.98 14.47 10.86
N SER A 659 28.85 14.92 9.99
CA SER A 659 29.89 14.09 9.37
C SER A 659 31.27 14.60 9.75
N ILE A 660 32.08 13.73 10.31
CA ILE A 660 33.42 14.01 10.85
C ILE A 660 34.40 13.10 10.15
N THR A 661 35.31 13.67 9.39
CA THR A 661 36.40 12.94 8.68
C THR A 661 37.75 13.60 8.92
N PRO A 662 38.27 13.50 10.14
CA PRO A 662 39.51 14.20 10.51
C PRO A 662 40.73 13.68 9.79
N SER A 663 40.67 12.46 9.27
CA SER A 663 41.71 11.85 8.47
C SER A 663 41.13 10.80 7.53
N GLU A 664 41.90 10.34 6.56
CA GLU A 664 41.49 9.22 5.67
C GLU A 664 41.25 7.90 6.45
N LYS A 665 41.70 7.84 7.69
CA LYS A 665 41.61 6.63 8.54
C LYS A 665 40.42 6.63 9.48
N LEU A 666 39.75 7.75 9.66
CA LEU A 666 38.62 7.87 10.59
C LEU A 666 37.52 8.68 9.98
N SER A 667 36.34 8.07 9.91
CA SER A 667 35.08 8.71 9.52
C SER A 667 34.03 8.38 10.56
N ALA A 668 33.32 9.38 11.00
CA ALA A 668 32.17 9.22 11.90
C ALA A 668 30.98 10.00 11.38
N GLN A 669 29.80 9.41 11.47
CA GLN A 669 28.53 10.04 11.09
C GLN A 669 27.55 9.90 12.25
N PHE A 670 26.82 10.96 12.51
CA PHE A 670 25.73 11.03 13.48
C PHE A 670 24.52 11.61 12.79
N GLY A 671 23.36 11.14 13.12
CA GLY A 671 22.13 11.79 12.72
C GLY A 671 21.04 11.58 13.74
N TYR A 672 20.16 12.56 13.81
CA TYR A 672 18.95 12.52 14.61
C TYR A 672 17.80 13.14 13.84
N ASN A 673 16.65 12.50 13.87
CA ASN A 673 15.41 13.01 13.29
C ASN A 673 14.28 12.91 14.31
N TYR A 674 13.50 13.94 14.37
CA TYR A 674 12.29 14.08 15.13
C TYR A 674 11.11 14.25 14.19
N THR A 675 10.05 13.49 14.39
CA THR A 675 8.79 13.63 13.66
C THR A 675 7.66 13.64 14.68
N ASN A 676 6.79 14.62 14.58
CA ASN A 676 5.57 14.70 15.38
C ASN A 676 4.38 14.91 14.45
N ILE A 677 3.43 14.00 14.54
CA ILE A 677 2.20 13.99 13.75
C ILE A 677 1.03 14.08 14.73
N ALA A 678 0.12 14.99 14.47
CA ALA A 678 -1.12 15.07 15.21
C ALA A 678 -2.30 15.42 14.30
N SER A 679 -3.46 14.89 14.66
CA SER A 679 -4.73 15.21 14.03
C SER A 679 -5.83 15.19 15.09
N ASP A 680 -6.46 16.32 15.27
CA ASP A 680 -7.54 16.53 16.23
C ASP A 680 -8.75 17.08 15.47
N LEU A 681 -9.87 16.40 15.57
CA LEU A 681 -11.08 16.81 14.83
C LEU A 681 -12.35 16.25 15.45
N PHE A 682 -13.48 16.85 15.11
CA PHE A 682 -14.78 16.30 15.42
C PHE A 682 -15.33 15.52 14.23
N ILE A 683 -15.98 14.40 14.55
CA ILE A 683 -16.67 13.56 13.57
C ILE A 683 -18.14 13.51 13.92
N CYS A 684 -18.99 13.71 12.91
CA CYS A 684 -20.44 13.62 13.01
C CYS A 684 -20.91 12.25 12.47
N PHE A 685 -21.78 11.59 13.22
CA PHE A 685 -22.36 10.28 12.82
C PHE A 685 -23.80 10.14 13.31
N THR A 686 -24.50 9.11 12.84
CA THR A 686 -25.92 8.92 13.13
C THR A 686 -26.20 8.61 14.61
N SER A 687 -27.19 9.24 15.19
CA SER A 687 -27.55 9.06 16.61
C SER A 687 -28.17 7.68 16.92
N SER A 688 -28.60 6.93 15.92
CA SER A 688 -29.24 5.61 16.12
C SER A 688 -28.31 4.57 16.72
N GLN A 689 -27.01 4.82 16.67
CA GLN A 689 -25.98 3.96 17.25
C GLN A 689 -25.13 4.68 18.29
N ALA A 690 -25.46 5.90 18.61
CA ALA A 690 -24.70 6.74 19.52
C ALA A 690 -25.11 6.49 20.96
N GLN A 691 -24.16 6.69 21.86
CA GLN A 691 -24.45 6.73 23.28
C GLN A 691 -25.39 7.90 23.63
N PRO A 692 -26.31 7.70 24.58
CA PRO A 692 -27.09 8.80 25.13
C PRO A 692 -26.17 9.90 25.71
N GLY A 693 -26.42 11.15 25.36
CA GLY A 693 -25.73 12.29 25.93
C GLY A 693 -24.60 12.89 25.10
N LEU A 694 -24.31 12.38 23.91
CA LEU A 694 -23.42 13.03 22.99
C LEU A 694 -24.03 14.33 22.44
N PRO A 695 -23.25 15.41 22.27
CA PRO A 695 -23.76 16.65 21.71
C PRO A 695 -24.19 16.48 20.28
N ALA A 696 -25.24 17.20 19.88
CA ALA A 696 -25.68 17.24 18.49
C ALA A 696 -24.63 17.95 17.62
N CYS A 697 -24.48 17.47 16.37
CA CYS A 697 -23.63 18.13 15.41
C CYS A 697 -24.19 19.50 15.01
N PRO A 698 -23.40 20.57 15.05
CA PRO A 698 -23.83 21.88 14.60
C PRO A 698 -24.26 21.86 13.13
N GLY A 699 -25.49 22.34 12.86
CA GLY A 699 -26.01 22.41 11.50
C GLY A 699 -26.45 21.11 10.84
N LEU A 700 -26.36 19.98 11.55
CA LEU A 700 -26.71 18.65 11.02
C LEU A 700 -27.68 17.95 11.99
N PRO A 701 -28.99 18.20 11.87
CA PRO A 701 -29.99 17.59 12.73
C PRO A 701 -29.96 16.05 12.58
N GLY A 702 -30.08 15.35 13.71
CA GLY A 702 -30.06 13.87 13.73
C GLY A 702 -28.67 13.22 13.77
N LEU A 703 -27.60 14.02 13.71
CA LEU A 703 -26.24 13.56 13.91
C LEU A 703 -25.72 13.99 15.28
N VAL A 704 -24.85 13.18 15.84
CA VAL A 704 -24.11 13.46 17.07
C VAL A 704 -22.63 13.67 16.77
N GLN A 705 -21.99 14.49 17.60
CA GLN A 705 -20.60 14.89 17.44
C GLN A 705 -19.71 14.18 18.46
N GLN A 706 -18.58 13.68 18.02
CA GLN A 706 -17.56 13.13 18.89
C GLN A 706 -16.16 13.58 18.46
N PHE A 707 -15.28 13.76 19.43
CA PHE A 707 -13.89 14.15 19.22
C PHE A 707 -13.03 12.93 18.87
N SER A 708 -12.20 13.05 17.84
CA SER A 708 -11.20 12.09 17.44
C SER A 708 -9.82 12.74 17.51
N SER A 709 -8.87 12.04 18.09
CA SER A 709 -7.51 12.52 18.28
C SER A 709 -6.51 11.42 17.97
N TYR A 710 -5.46 11.80 17.26
CA TYR A 710 -4.32 10.95 16.97
C TYR A 710 -3.04 11.74 17.13
N HIS A 711 -2.14 11.28 17.98
CA HIS A 711 -0.85 11.90 18.21
C HIS A 711 0.26 10.85 18.15
N SER A 712 1.30 11.12 17.40
CA SER A 712 2.47 10.24 17.31
C SER A 712 3.75 11.05 17.25
N THR A 713 4.70 10.68 18.07
CA THR A 713 6.05 11.24 18.08
C THR A 713 7.06 10.14 17.79
N ILE A 714 7.87 10.35 16.78
CA ILE A 714 8.89 9.42 16.31
C ILE A 714 10.26 10.08 16.46
N ASN A 715 11.13 9.43 17.20
CA ASN A 715 12.52 9.81 17.34
C ASN A 715 13.41 8.75 16.70
N THR A 716 14.25 9.14 15.77
CA THR A 716 15.22 8.24 15.15
C THR A 716 16.63 8.80 15.26
N GLY A 717 17.58 7.96 15.56
CA GLY A 717 18.97 8.36 15.63
C GLY A 717 19.88 7.28 15.07
N PHE A 718 20.97 7.71 14.49
CA PHE A 718 22.01 6.78 14.05
C PHE A 718 23.40 7.31 14.39
N ILE A 719 24.29 6.39 14.59
CA ILE A 719 25.73 6.59 14.68
C ILE A 719 26.42 5.55 13.84
N ASP A 720 27.44 5.96 13.10
CA ASP A 720 28.33 5.08 12.35
C ASP A 720 29.76 5.59 12.45
N VAL A 721 30.69 4.74 12.80
CA VAL A 721 32.09 5.04 12.92
C VAL A 721 32.90 4.00 12.17
N LEU A 722 33.64 4.45 11.18
CA LEU A 722 34.56 3.67 10.42
C LEU A 722 36.00 4.09 10.78
N TRP A 723 36.78 3.14 11.23
CA TRP A 723 38.18 3.35 11.61
C TRP A 723 39.11 2.35 10.93
N THR A 724 40.12 2.86 10.23
CA THR A 724 41.13 2.09 9.53
C THR A 724 42.51 2.33 10.17
N PRO A 725 42.80 1.69 11.32
CA PRO A 725 44.04 1.95 12.06
C PRO A 725 45.29 1.64 11.24
N VAL A 726 45.24 0.61 10.44
CA VAL A 726 46.25 0.22 9.48
C VAL A 726 45.64 -0.12 8.14
N ASN A 727 46.34 0.03 7.04
CA ASN A 727 45.82 -0.13 5.67
C ASN A 727 45.17 -1.50 5.38
N ARG A 728 45.36 -2.49 6.25
CA ARG A 728 44.81 -3.83 6.09
C ARG A 728 43.63 -4.12 7.00
N LEU A 729 43.32 -3.26 7.97
CA LEU A 729 42.27 -3.48 8.96
C LEU A 729 41.30 -2.32 8.97
N SER A 730 40.05 -2.63 8.73
CA SER A 730 38.93 -1.68 8.88
C SER A 730 37.95 -2.19 9.94
N LEU A 731 37.59 -1.31 10.83
CA LEU A 731 36.65 -1.54 11.91
C LEU A 731 35.45 -0.59 11.70
N GLU A 732 34.27 -1.12 11.71
CA GLU A 732 33.01 -0.36 11.61
C GLU A 732 32.15 -0.67 12.84
N VAL A 733 31.65 0.34 13.49
CA VAL A 733 30.72 0.21 14.61
C VAL A 733 29.65 1.25 14.47
N GLY A 734 28.41 0.82 14.62
CA GLY A 734 27.30 1.74 14.50
C GLY A 734 26.04 1.26 15.24
N ALA A 735 25.05 2.12 15.25
CA ALA A 735 23.72 1.81 15.75
C ALA A 735 22.66 2.62 15.05
N ASN A 736 21.50 2.01 14.79
CA ASN A 736 20.26 2.66 14.42
C ASN A 736 19.25 2.48 15.55
N LEU A 737 18.67 3.57 16.00
CA LEU A 737 17.76 3.61 17.13
C LEU A 737 16.46 4.32 16.69
N SER A 738 15.33 3.78 17.05
CA SER A 738 14.05 4.44 16.82
C SER A 738 13.13 4.24 18.03
N GLY A 739 12.47 5.30 18.43
CA GLY A 739 11.43 5.26 19.45
C GLY A 739 10.19 5.97 18.96
N VAL A 740 9.06 5.33 19.11
CA VAL A 740 7.74 5.87 18.81
C VAL A 740 6.98 5.98 20.12
N SER A 741 6.38 7.14 20.35
CA SER A 741 5.42 7.33 21.43
C SER A 741 4.19 8.02 20.87
N GLY A 742 3.01 7.58 21.30
CA GLY A 742 1.79 8.15 20.78
C GLY A 742 0.56 7.71 21.56
N SER A 743 -0.51 8.40 21.26
CA SER A 743 -1.82 8.11 21.80
C SER A 743 -2.87 8.28 20.71
N GLU A 744 -3.91 7.50 20.84
CA GLU A 744 -5.05 7.53 19.95
C GLU A 744 -6.32 7.52 20.80
N LEU A 745 -7.26 8.38 20.43
CA LEU A 745 -8.61 8.38 20.94
C LEU A 745 -9.54 8.00 19.80
N ASN A 746 -10.02 6.79 19.84
CA ASN A 746 -10.84 6.27 18.76
C ASN A 746 -12.33 6.38 19.06
N LEU A 747 -13.08 6.61 18.01
CA LEU A 747 -14.53 6.62 18.07
C LEU A 747 -15.06 5.19 18.02
N ASN A 748 -15.73 4.76 19.07
CA ASN A 748 -16.55 3.55 19.02
C ASN A 748 -18.00 3.90 19.39
N PRO A 749 -18.85 4.22 18.41
CA PRO A 749 -20.23 4.61 18.69
C PRO A 749 -21.05 3.50 19.31
N LEU A 750 -20.60 2.25 19.24
CA LEU A 750 -21.30 1.08 19.76
C LEU A 750 -20.86 0.69 21.19
N SER A 751 -19.79 1.29 21.69
CA SER A 751 -19.24 0.97 23.01
C SER A 751 -19.59 2.01 24.06
N PRO A 752 -20.03 1.60 25.24
CA PRO A 752 -20.15 2.52 26.40
C PRO A 752 -18.81 3.14 26.83
N ILE A 753 -17.69 2.60 26.35
CA ILE A 753 -16.33 3.10 26.61
C ILE A 753 -15.81 3.82 25.33
N ALA A 754 -16.63 4.63 24.74
CA ALA A 754 -16.36 5.30 23.46
C ALA A 754 -15.12 6.23 23.46
N THR A 755 -14.60 6.52 24.63
CA THR A 755 -13.42 7.39 24.82
C THR A 755 -12.19 6.61 25.29
N ALA A 756 -12.25 5.27 25.32
CA ALA A 756 -11.08 4.49 25.73
C ALA A 756 -10.00 4.58 24.62
N PRO A 757 -8.75 4.83 25.00
CA PRO A 757 -7.67 4.74 24.03
C PRO A 757 -7.58 3.33 23.47
N THR A 758 -7.46 3.20 22.17
CA THR A 758 -7.41 1.91 21.49
C THR A 758 -6.09 1.18 21.68
N GLY A 759 -5.11 1.84 22.23
CA GLY A 759 -3.82 1.24 22.59
C GLY A 759 -2.70 2.25 22.75
N SER A 760 -1.59 1.76 23.27
CA SER A 760 -0.33 2.48 23.23
C SER A 760 0.28 2.32 21.85
N LEU A 761 0.66 3.43 21.24
CA LEU A 761 1.45 3.45 20.01
C LEU A 761 2.96 3.44 20.31
N ASN A 762 3.34 3.06 21.52
CA ASN A 762 4.73 3.07 21.94
C ASN A 762 5.46 1.85 21.41
N SER A 763 6.56 2.11 20.74
CA SER A 763 7.48 1.06 20.30
C SER A 763 8.91 1.56 20.25
N ALA A 764 9.86 0.64 20.37
CA ALA A 764 11.27 0.93 20.28
C ALA A 764 11.98 -0.09 19.39
N TRP A 765 12.89 0.41 18.60
CA TRP A 765 13.77 -0.36 17.71
C TRP A 765 15.22 -0.09 18.04
N TYR A 766 16.01 -1.15 18.16
CA TYR A 766 17.45 -1.08 18.43
C TYR A 766 18.21 -1.95 17.45
N GLN A 767 19.15 -1.36 16.75
CA GLN A 767 20.00 -2.07 15.80
C GLN A 767 21.46 -1.63 15.92
N PRO A 768 22.16 -2.00 17.00
CA PRO A 768 23.62 -1.89 17.02
C PRO A 768 24.25 -2.94 16.11
N TYR A 769 25.36 -2.57 15.48
CA TYR A 769 26.13 -3.45 14.62
C TYR A 769 27.62 -3.15 14.72
N GLY A 770 28.42 -4.14 14.33
CA GLY A 770 29.85 -3.98 14.21
C GLY A 770 30.46 -4.90 13.16
N SER A 771 31.45 -4.43 12.47
CA SER A 771 32.16 -5.25 11.48
C SER A 771 33.68 -5.08 11.58
N VAL A 772 34.38 -6.15 11.28
CA VAL A 772 35.84 -6.20 11.14
C VAL A 772 36.14 -6.71 9.75
N SER A 773 36.92 -5.97 8.99
CA SER A 773 37.40 -6.37 7.67
C SER A 773 38.92 -6.39 7.67
N TYR A 774 39.51 -7.50 7.26
CA TYR A 774 40.95 -7.68 7.24
C TYR A 774 41.45 -8.16 5.89
N HIS A 775 42.35 -7.40 5.27
CA HIS A 775 43.05 -7.75 4.03
C HIS A 775 44.24 -8.66 4.32
N PHE A 776 44.03 -9.96 4.26
CA PHE A 776 45.11 -10.93 4.54
C PHE A 776 45.98 -11.20 3.33
N ALA A 777 45.52 -10.91 2.11
CA ALA A 777 46.35 -10.95 0.90
C ALA A 777 45.89 -9.84 -0.06
N LYS A 778 46.68 -9.54 -1.09
CA LYS A 778 46.39 -8.42 -2.05
C LYS A 778 44.98 -8.46 -2.66
N GLN A 779 44.45 -9.65 -2.89
CA GLN A 779 43.15 -9.86 -3.54
C GLN A 779 42.08 -10.40 -2.58
N TRP A 780 42.46 -10.69 -1.32
CA TRP A 780 41.59 -11.39 -0.39
C TRP A 780 41.31 -10.57 0.86
N THR A 781 40.02 -10.43 1.18
CA THR A 781 39.56 -9.76 2.39
C THR A 781 38.62 -10.69 3.14
N GLY A 782 38.91 -10.94 4.40
CA GLY A 782 37.96 -11.58 5.32
C GLY A 782 37.12 -10.53 6.04
N ARG A 783 35.84 -10.77 6.21
CA ARG A 783 34.92 -9.91 6.95
C ARG A 783 34.12 -10.71 7.96
N ALA A 784 33.99 -10.18 9.16
CA ALA A 784 33.05 -10.63 10.17
C ALA A 784 32.15 -9.46 10.55
N ARG A 785 30.85 -9.66 10.50
CA ARG A 785 29.86 -8.66 10.87
C ARG A 785 28.90 -9.26 11.88
N TRP A 786 28.62 -8.51 12.92
CA TRP A 786 27.57 -8.76 13.88
C TRP A 786 26.50 -7.67 13.76
N ASP A 787 25.24 -8.08 13.68
CA ASP A 787 24.06 -7.22 13.71
C ASP A 787 23.15 -7.72 14.84
N TYR A 788 22.71 -6.80 15.68
CA TYR A 788 21.66 -7.07 16.66
C TYR A 788 20.39 -6.34 16.26
N TYR A 789 19.27 -7.00 16.38
CA TYR A 789 17.95 -6.42 16.18
C TYR A 789 17.13 -6.62 17.43
N GLY A 790 16.62 -5.55 17.99
CA GLY A 790 15.68 -5.56 19.09
C GLY A 790 14.46 -4.75 18.78
N TYR A 791 13.30 -5.31 19.01
CA TYR A 791 12.02 -4.62 18.92
C TYR A 791 11.26 -4.81 20.22
N HIS A 792 10.72 -3.72 20.72
CA HIS A 792 9.89 -3.68 21.88
C HIS A 792 8.63 -2.84 21.62
N GLU A 793 7.49 -3.32 22.05
CA GLU A 793 6.19 -2.69 21.91
C GLU A 793 5.48 -2.75 23.27
N ASP A 794 4.95 -1.61 23.73
CA ASP A 794 4.19 -1.56 24.95
C ASP A 794 2.77 -2.08 24.70
N SER A 795 2.37 -3.07 25.45
CA SER A 795 1.03 -3.64 25.45
C SER A 795 0.06 -2.94 26.39
N ASN A 796 0.33 -1.71 26.79
CA ASN A 796 -0.44 -0.95 27.78
C ASN A 796 -1.78 -0.42 27.26
N SER A 797 -2.53 -1.19 26.52
CA SER A 797 -3.90 -0.83 26.21
C SER A 797 -4.84 -1.35 27.32
N SER A 798 -5.94 -0.67 27.52
CA SER A 798 -7.07 -1.19 28.30
C SER A 798 -7.65 -2.50 27.70
N TYR A 799 -7.15 -2.88 26.53
CA TYR A 799 -7.42 -4.11 25.79
C TYR A 799 -6.19 -5.02 25.74
N GLN A 800 -5.38 -5.05 26.81
CA GLN A 800 -4.19 -5.92 26.91
C GLN A 800 -4.45 -7.37 26.50
N ASP A 801 -5.68 -7.75 26.66
CA ASP A 801 -6.12 -9.09 26.35
C ASP A 801 -6.26 -9.35 24.84
N PHE A 802 -6.27 -8.35 23.99
CA PHE A 802 -6.45 -8.50 22.54
C PHE A 802 -5.15 -8.57 21.75
N TYR A 803 -4.01 -8.20 22.35
CA TYR A 803 -2.76 -8.11 21.63
C TYR A 803 -1.66 -8.94 22.28
N ALA A 804 -1.12 -9.87 21.54
CA ALA A 804 0.13 -10.52 21.92
C ALA A 804 1.30 -9.55 21.82
N PRO A 805 2.20 -9.48 22.83
CA PRO A 805 3.41 -8.68 22.69
C PRO A 805 4.26 -9.19 21.52
N ARG A 806 4.63 -8.29 20.64
CA ARG A 806 5.42 -8.61 19.45
C ARG A 806 6.90 -8.35 19.64
N ASN A 807 7.38 -8.56 20.85
CA ASN A 807 8.79 -8.30 21.20
C ASN A 807 9.70 -9.39 20.70
N PHE A 808 10.82 -9.02 20.12
CA PHE A 808 11.87 -9.96 19.76
C PHE A 808 13.26 -9.37 19.94
N ARG A 809 14.23 -10.27 19.99
CA ARG A 809 15.67 -9.98 19.96
C ARG A 809 16.33 -10.96 19.02
N ALA A 810 17.21 -10.46 18.15
CA ALA A 810 17.94 -11.30 17.22
C ALA A 810 19.41 -10.90 17.13
N ASN A 811 20.28 -11.89 17.15
CA ASN A 811 21.70 -11.73 16.86
C ASN A 811 22.01 -12.42 15.54
N LEU A 812 22.64 -11.70 14.64
CA LEU A 812 23.08 -12.20 13.35
C LEU A 812 24.59 -12.04 13.23
N ILE A 813 25.27 -13.12 12.92
CA ILE A 813 26.72 -13.11 12.63
C ILE A 813 26.91 -13.52 11.18
N THR A 814 27.49 -12.66 10.38
CA THR A 814 27.81 -12.92 8.98
C THR A 814 29.33 -12.99 8.85
N LEU A 815 29.82 -14.12 8.37
CA LEU A 815 31.23 -14.32 8.04
C LEU A 815 31.36 -14.42 6.53
N SER A 816 32.28 -13.66 5.95
CA SER A 816 32.48 -13.64 4.51
C SER A 816 33.94 -13.50 4.11
N VAL A 817 34.18 -13.93 2.90
CA VAL A 817 35.48 -13.75 2.22
C VAL A 817 35.20 -13.11 0.87
N ARG A 818 35.89 -12.01 0.62
CA ARG A 818 35.86 -11.28 -0.65
C ARG A 818 37.16 -11.53 -1.41
N PHE A 819 36.99 -11.93 -2.67
CA PHE A 819 38.09 -11.97 -3.64
C PHE A 819 37.88 -10.85 -4.65
N ALA A 820 38.89 -10.06 -4.97
CA ALA A 820 38.80 -8.96 -5.92
C ALA A 820 40.13 -8.72 -6.66
N PHE A 821 40.05 -8.37 -7.94
CA PHE A 821 41.19 -8.02 -8.77
C PHE A 821 40.85 -6.95 -9.82
#